data_5148e3422b3c098d975c1b90501bbcff
#
_entry.id   5148e3422b3c098d975c1b90501bbcff
#
_cell.length_a   1.000
_cell.length_b   1.000
_cell.length_c   1.000
_cell.angle_alpha   90.00
_cell.angle_beta   90.00
_cell.angle_gamma   90.00
#
_symmetry.space_group_name_H-M   'P 1'
#
loop_
_entity.id
_entity.type
_entity.pdbx_description
1 polymer ?
#
loop_
_entity_poly.entity_id
_entity_poly.type
_entity_poly.pdbx_seq_one_letter_code
_entity_poly.pdbx_strand_id
1 'polypeptide(L)'
;MPSLKDTAEPAPPTAVVQVALHTPVHSGVGHVLSYSAPTELPPGTLVRVPLGQRQLLGVVWQAPAEAAQLPEHATLRAITAVMEGLPPLDAHWQRLVNFAARYYQRSVGEIAMAGLPPALRDMTAQQLARRLAPPKPKKLSKKAAAAAAEAVDNTPPQRPAAQEPVALSAEQQSVCSQINQHPGPFLLYGSTGSGKTEVYLRVVQQALDADPRAQALVMVPEINLTPQLLARFEARFVPLYGVQAVVSLHSGMTDVQRLNSWLAAHTGQARIVLGTRMAVLASLPGLKVIVVDEEHDPSYKQQEGARYSARDLAVWRGHDLGAQVILGSATPSLESWHASEPASSGGPGRYLRLHMPSRIGAGALPRVRMVDMTQQPRKTVFSTPLLQAITERVQRGEQSLILLNRRGFAPVLFCADCGWKSDCPHCSAHQVFHKGDRTLRCHHCGDTRRVPPACPGCGNPDILPLGKGTEQLEEELERLLRNVQRPDGNPARVARIDADTTRHKGALEAQLAQVHSGEVDVLVGTQMVAKGHDFRRITLVAAVQPDGALFSSDFRAPERLFCLLMQAAGRAGRDASYVSDQGSQPEMWVQTMDPQHSVFQALRQHDYPAFARQQLRERRDAGMPPFAFQALVRADARTQEAAQSFLRAASDAAQQGQLPQDVFVYPPIPMSVQRVANVERAQMLVEAMDRRSLQRFLHAWQPWLQWLRSQPQHKGVVRWLVDVDPLAL
;
A
#
# COMPACT_ATOMS: atom_id res chain seq x y z
N MET A 1 -14.03 -35.13 -59.99
CA MET A 1 -14.37 -33.74 -59.65
C MET A 1 -14.71 -33.67 -58.20
N PRO A 2 -13.84 -33.14 -57.31
CA PRO A 2 -14.21 -32.84 -55.94
C PRO A 2 -14.69 -31.39 -55.85
N SER A 3 -15.77 -31.18 -55.12
CA SER A 3 -16.50 -29.95 -54.91
C SER A 3 -15.63 -28.87 -54.22
N LEU A 4 -15.67 -27.69 -54.83
CA LEU A 4 -15.17 -26.45 -54.24
C LEU A 4 -15.84 -26.20 -52.86
N LYS A 5 -15.04 -26.18 -51.81
CA LYS A 5 -15.47 -25.63 -50.51
C LYS A 5 -15.62 -24.11 -50.70
N ASP A 6 -16.85 -23.61 -50.60
CA ASP A 6 -17.18 -22.22 -50.42
C ASP A 6 -16.45 -21.71 -49.15
N THR A 7 -15.32 -21.06 -49.38
CA THR A 7 -14.73 -20.15 -48.37
C THR A 7 -15.54 -18.87 -48.49
N ALA A 8 -16.56 -18.73 -47.67
CA ALA A 8 -17.26 -17.46 -47.50
C ALA A 8 -16.20 -16.40 -47.11
N GLU A 9 -15.97 -15.44 -48.01
CA GLU A 9 -15.20 -14.22 -47.67
C GLU A 9 -15.80 -13.58 -46.43
N PRO A 10 -14.98 -13.18 -45.45
CA PRO A 10 -15.50 -12.46 -44.31
C PRO A 10 -16.15 -11.15 -44.79
N ALA A 11 -17.40 -10.93 -44.41
CA ALA A 11 -18.13 -9.70 -44.70
C ALA A 11 -17.26 -8.48 -44.39
N PRO A 12 -17.30 -7.41 -45.21
CA PRO A 12 -16.46 -6.24 -44.97
C PRO A 12 -16.69 -5.65 -43.59
N PRO A 13 -15.63 -5.20 -42.89
CA PRO A 13 -15.74 -4.65 -41.54
C PRO A 13 -16.65 -3.44 -41.57
N THR A 14 -17.69 -3.45 -40.72
CA THR A 14 -18.67 -2.37 -40.66
C THR A 14 -18.19 -1.19 -39.77
N ALA A 15 -17.26 -1.43 -38.87
CA ALA A 15 -16.73 -0.40 -37.98
C ALA A 15 -15.26 -0.63 -37.61
N VAL A 16 -14.56 0.45 -37.34
CA VAL A 16 -13.20 0.44 -36.77
C VAL A 16 -13.25 0.83 -35.28
N VAL A 17 -12.68 0.00 -34.44
CA VAL A 17 -12.61 0.26 -32.96
C VAL A 17 -11.16 0.40 -32.52
N GLN A 18 -10.91 1.37 -31.70
CA GLN A 18 -9.65 1.53 -31.00
C GLN A 18 -9.69 0.72 -29.70
N VAL A 19 -8.67 -0.09 -29.42
CA VAL A 19 -8.66 -0.98 -28.24
C VAL A 19 -7.39 -0.77 -27.43
N ALA A 20 -7.55 -0.41 -26.16
CA ALA A 20 -6.46 -0.32 -25.20
C ALA A 20 -6.06 -1.73 -24.73
N LEU A 21 -4.77 -2.05 -24.84
CA LEU A 21 -4.19 -3.35 -24.52
C LEU A 21 -2.96 -3.22 -23.61
N HIS A 22 -2.69 -4.27 -22.86
CA HIS A 22 -1.38 -4.43 -22.24
C HIS A 22 -0.39 -5.03 -23.25
N THR A 23 0.42 -4.19 -23.86
CA THR A 23 1.52 -4.61 -24.73
C THR A 23 2.81 -4.76 -23.93
N PRO A 24 3.75 -5.63 -24.36
CA PRO A 24 5.04 -5.75 -23.66
C PRO A 24 5.76 -4.40 -23.62
N VAL A 25 6.30 -4.06 -22.48
CA VAL A 25 7.08 -2.84 -22.27
C VAL A 25 8.29 -2.88 -23.22
N HIS A 26 8.56 -1.77 -23.90
CA HIS A 26 9.67 -1.63 -24.86
C HIS A 26 9.54 -2.44 -26.18
N SER A 27 8.34 -2.97 -26.50
CA SER A 27 8.12 -3.70 -27.75
C SER A 27 8.01 -2.80 -29.01
N GLY A 28 7.91 -1.49 -28.82
CA GLY A 28 7.61 -0.55 -29.91
C GLY A 28 6.16 -0.64 -30.43
N VAL A 29 5.35 -1.56 -29.90
CA VAL A 29 3.93 -1.70 -30.26
C VAL A 29 3.12 -0.67 -29.49
N GLY A 30 2.24 0.05 -30.18
CA GLY A 30 1.31 0.99 -29.54
C GLY A 30 0.44 0.33 -28.47
N HIS A 31 -0.04 1.11 -27.53
CA HIS A 31 -0.87 0.63 -26.41
C HIS A 31 -2.38 0.75 -26.68
N VAL A 32 -2.75 1.49 -27.74
CA VAL A 32 -4.09 1.56 -28.30
C VAL A 32 -3.96 1.17 -29.76
N LEU A 33 -4.59 0.08 -30.16
CA LEU A 33 -4.50 -0.49 -31.51
C LEU A 33 -5.87 -0.51 -32.17
N SER A 34 -5.87 -0.36 -33.50
CA SER A 34 -7.08 -0.39 -34.32
C SER A 34 -7.44 -1.82 -34.70
N TYR A 35 -8.71 -2.16 -34.55
CA TYR A 35 -9.29 -3.44 -34.97
C TYR A 35 -10.59 -3.22 -35.76
N SER A 36 -10.96 -4.18 -36.59
CA SER A 36 -12.27 -4.20 -37.20
C SER A 36 -13.30 -4.88 -36.31
N ALA A 37 -14.52 -4.36 -36.27
CA ALA A 37 -15.63 -4.90 -35.54
C ALA A 37 -16.87 -5.05 -36.44
N PRO A 38 -17.77 -6.01 -36.16
CA PRO A 38 -18.99 -6.18 -36.93
C PRO A 38 -19.97 -5.01 -36.79
N THR A 39 -19.92 -4.31 -35.64
CA THR A 39 -20.75 -3.13 -35.33
C THR A 39 -19.92 -2.10 -34.57
N GLU A 40 -20.41 -0.86 -34.50
CA GLU A 40 -19.86 0.11 -33.55
C GLU A 40 -20.02 -0.40 -32.12
N LEU A 41 -18.94 -0.29 -31.34
CA LEU A 41 -18.93 -0.66 -29.93
C LEU A 41 -18.70 0.59 -29.05
N PRO A 42 -19.52 0.82 -28.03
CA PRO A 42 -19.33 1.96 -27.15
C PRO A 42 -17.99 1.88 -26.43
N PRO A 43 -17.31 3.03 -26.21
CA PRO A 43 -16.10 3.10 -25.39
C PRO A 43 -16.34 2.44 -24.02
N GLY A 44 -15.31 1.73 -23.52
CA GLY A 44 -15.41 0.96 -22.28
C GLY A 44 -15.85 -0.50 -22.47
N THR A 45 -16.32 -0.89 -23.65
CA THR A 45 -16.68 -2.28 -23.93
C THR A 45 -15.44 -3.18 -23.84
N LEU A 46 -15.58 -4.29 -23.13
CA LEU A 46 -14.53 -5.31 -23.03
C LEU A 46 -14.58 -6.23 -24.25
N VAL A 47 -13.44 -6.43 -24.89
CA VAL A 47 -13.32 -7.24 -26.13
C VAL A 47 -12.13 -8.19 -26.06
N ARG A 48 -12.21 -9.29 -26.81
CA ARG A 48 -11.07 -10.15 -27.10
C ARG A 48 -10.49 -9.80 -28.45
N VAL A 49 -9.17 -9.61 -28.47
CA VAL A 49 -8.45 -9.22 -29.69
C VAL A 49 -7.19 -10.06 -29.90
N PRO A 50 -6.82 -10.34 -31.15
CA PRO A 50 -5.57 -11.04 -31.46
C PRO A 50 -4.39 -10.06 -31.42
N LEU A 51 -3.32 -10.43 -30.67
CA LEU A 51 -2.01 -9.77 -30.74
C LEU A 51 -0.93 -10.82 -30.98
N GLY A 52 -0.36 -10.86 -32.20
CA GLY A 52 0.47 -11.96 -32.64
C GLY A 52 -0.34 -13.27 -32.71
N GLN A 53 0.11 -14.28 -31.95
CA GLN A 53 -0.58 -15.57 -31.80
C GLN A 53 -1.43 -15.66 -30.52
N ARG A 54 -1.49 -14.61 -29.72
CA ARG A 54 -2.21 -14.58 -28.44
C ARG A 54 -3.53 -13.86 -28.56
N GLN A 55 -4.50 -14.31 -27.76
CA GLN A 55 -5.78 -13.62 -27.57
C GLN A 55 -5.71 -12.83 -26.28
N LEU A 56 -5.84 -11.52 -26.33
CA LEU A 56 -5.78 -10.65 -25.19
C LEU A 56 -7.15 -10.03 -24.89
N LEU A 57 -7.39 -9.71 -23.61
CA LEU A 57 -8.49 -8.83 -23.23
C LEU A 57 -8.06 -7.39 -23.53
N GLY A 58 -8.96 -6.63 -24.15
CA GLY A 58 -8.82 -5.21 -24.41
C GLY A 58 -10.06 -4.44 -23.99
N VAL A 59 -9.91 -3.14 -23.91
CA VAL A 59 -11.01 -2.20 -23.63
C VAL A 59 -11.17 -1.31 -24.86
N VAL A 60 -12.37 -1.21 -25.41
CA VAL A 60 -12.67 -0.25 -26.48
C VAL A 60 -12.43 1.15 -25.93
N TRP A 61 -11.59 1.92 -26.62
CA TRP A 61 -11.09 3.21 -26.14
C TRP A 61 -11.54 4.36 -27.02
N GLN A 62 -11.87 5.48 -26.44
CA GLN A 62 -12.13 6.69 -27.20
C GLN A 62 -10.80 7.31 -27.61
N ALA A 63 -10.44 7.21 -28.88
CA ALA A 63 -9.25 7.85 -29.41
C ALA A 63 -9.51 9.32 -29.71
N PRO A 64 -8.48 10.21 -29.63
CA PRO A 64 -8.53 11.53 -30.24
C PRO A 64 -8.79 11.39 -31.74
N ALA A 65 -9.55 12.31 -32.32
CA ALA A 65 -9.91 12.28 -33.75
C ALA A 65 -8.68 12.19 -34.69
N GLU A 66 -7.54 12.73 -34.28
CA GLU A 66 -6.27 12.70 -35.03
C GLU A 66 -5.62 11.31 -35.09
N ALA A 67 -5.90 10.42 -34.13
CA ALA A 67 -5.34 9.06 -34.07
C ALA A 67 -6.12 8.05 -34.91
N ALA A 68 -7.21 8.45 -35.54
CA ALA A 68 -8.07 7.61 -36.36
C ALA A 68 -7.61 7.51 -37.84
N GLN A 69 -6.55 8.22 -38.26
CA GLN A 69 -6.02 8.11 -39.62
C GLN A 69 -5.24 6.81 -39.79
N LEU A 70 -5.91 5.81 -40.32
CA LEU A 70 -5.27 4.56 -40.74
C LEU A 70 -4.49 4.81 -42.02
N PRO A 71 -3.30 4.21 -42.20
CA PRO A 71 -2.65 4.17 -43.51
C PRO A 71 -3.59 3.56 -44.56
N GLU A 72 -3.63 4.12 -45.75
CA GLU A 72 -4.57 3.73 -46.83
C GLU A 72 -4.58 2.24 -47.21
N HIS A 73 -3.57 1.47 -46.77
CA HIS A 73 -3.42 0.03 -47.03
C HIS A 73 -3.36 -0.85 -45.76
N ALA A 74 -3.78 -0.34 -44.61
CA ALA A 74 -3.72 -1.11 -43.38
C ALA A 74 -4.78 -2.21 -43.34
N THR A 75 -4.36 -3.46 -43.33
CA THR A 75 -5.26 -4.60 -43.10
C THR A 75 -5.52 -4.72 -41.58
N LEU A 76 -6.74 -4.38 -41.16
CA LEU A 76 -7.16 -4.49 -39.77
C LEU A 76 -7.49 -5.95 -39.42
N ARG A 77 -7.01 -6.40 -38.26
CA ARG A 77 -7.46 -7.66 -37.68
C ARG A 77 -8.82 -7.46 -37.01
N ALA A 78 -9.70 -8.44 -37.15
CA ALA A 78 -11.00 -8.41 -36.48
C ALA A 78 -10.88 -8.69 -34.98
N ILE A 79 -11.75 -8.07 -34.17
CA ILE A 79 -11.96 -8.50 -32.80
C ILE A 79 -12.45 -9.95 -32.80
N THR A 80 -12.04 -10.75 -31.83
CA THR A 80 -12.41 -12.16 -31.75
C THR A 80 -13.77 -12.37 -31.09
N ALA A 81 -14.06 -11.58 -30.06
CA ALA A 81 -15.32 -11.63 -29.30
C ALA A 81 -15.56 -10.35 -28.52
N VAL A 82 -16.81 -10.02 -28.27
CA VAL A 82 -17.25 -9.05 -27.28
C VAL A 82 -17.53 -9.80 -25.97
N MET A 83 -17.13 -9.22 -24.82
CA MET A 83 -17.41 -9.77 -23.49
C MET A 83 -18.83 -9.39 -23.07
N GLU A 84 -19.82 -10.03 -23.67
CA GLU A 84 -21.25 -9.72 -23.47
C GLU A 84 -21.72 -9.94 -22.01
N GLY A 85 -22.77 -9.21 -21.64
CA GLY A 85 -23.37 -9.31 -20.30
C GLY A 85 -22.75 -8.41 -19.24
N LEU A 86 -21.67 -7.69 -19.58
CA LEU A 86 -21.10 -6.62 -18.72
C LEU A 86 -21.43 -5.25 -19.32
N PRO A 87 -21.86 -4.29 -18.52
CA PRO A 87 -21.95 -2.89 -18.97
C PRO A 87 -20.56 -2.39 -19.38
N PRO A 88 -20.45 -1.45 -20.31
CA PRO A 88 -19.17 -0.79 -20.61
C PRO A 88 -18.60 -0.10 -19.37
N LEU A 89 -17.27 -0.08 -19.26
CA LEU A 89 -16.56 0.74 -18.27
C LEU A 89 -16.87 2.21 -18.55
N ASP A 90 -17.32 2.94 -17.55
CA ASP A 90 -17.84 4.30 -17.73
C ASP A 90 -16.77 5.31 -18.17
N ALA A 91 -17.21 6.45 -18.65
CA ALA A 91 -16.33 7.52 -19.14
C ALA A 91 -15.42 8.06 -18.03
N HIS A 92 -15.89 8.07 -16.78
CA HIS A 92 -15.10 8.48 -15.63
C HIS A 92 -13.93 7.52 -15.40
N TRP A 93 -14.17 6.19 -15.44
CA TRP A 93 -13.10 5.20 -15.29
C TRP A 93 -12.04 5.37 -16.41
N GLN A 94 -12.47 5.65 -17.63
CA GLN A 94 -11.54 5.92 -18.74
C GLN A 94 -10.72 7.19 -18.51
N ARG A 95 -11.33 8.27 -18.01
CA ARG A 95 -10.59 9.50 -17.62
C ARG A 95 -9.60 9.25 -16.51
N LEU A 96 -9.95 8.44 -15.48
CA LEU A 96 -9.04 8.03 -14.41
C LEU A 96 -7.82 7.29 -14.97
N VAL A 97 -8.04 6.33 -15.86
CA VAL A 97 -6.96 5.56 -16.49
C VAL A 97 -6.08 6.47 -17.36
N ASN A 98 -6.66 7.37 -18.16
CA ASN A 98 -5.91 8.34 -18.96
C ASN A 98 -5.07 9.28 -18.09
N PHE A 99 -5.66 9.81 -17.02
CA PHE A 99 -4.94 10.66 -16.06
C PHE A 99 -3.76 9.89 -15.43
N ALA A 100 -4.01 8.69 -14.90
CA ALA A 100 -2.97 7.89 -14.26
C ALA A 100 -1.86 7.50 -15.25
N ALA A 101 -2.20 7.11 -16.48
CA ALA A 101 -1.23 6.80 -17.51
C ALA A 101 -0.33 8.00 -17.83
N ARG A 102 -0.93 9.16 -18.08
CA ARG A 102 -0.19 10.39 -18.38
C ARG A 102 0.65 10.86 -17.22
N TYR A 103 0.09 10.90 -16.01
CA TYR A 103 0.77 11.42 -14.82
C TYR A 103 1.97 10.54 -14.42
N TYR A 104 1.77 9.22 -14.38
CA TYR A 104 2.83 8.27 -13.97
C TYR A 104 3.71 7.78 -15.13
N GLN A 105 3.61 8.42 -16.30
CA GLN A 105 4.42 8.11 -17.49
C GLN A 105 4.31 6.62 -17.88
N ARG A 106 3.06 6.12 -17.94
CA ARG A 106 2.73 4.75 -18.26
C ARG A 106 1.81 4.65 -19.45
N SER A 107 1.68 3.44 -19.98
CA SER A 107 0.71 3.21 -21.05
C SER A 107 -0.72 3.11 -20.50
N VAL A 108 -1.68 3.56 -21.30
CA VAL A 108 -3.10 3.42 -21.00
C VAL A 108 -3.48 1.95 -20.80
N GLY A 109 -2.96 1.05 -21.62
CA GLY A 109 -3.23 -0.39 -21.49
C GLY A 109 -2.68 -1.01 -20.21
N GLU A 110 -1.50 -0.57 -19.74
CA GLU A 110 -0.95 -1.03 -18.46
C GLU A 110 -1.84 -0.64 -17.28
N ILE A 111 -2.28 0.61 -17.24
CA ILE A 111 -3.17 1.10 -16.17
C ILE A 111 -4.55 0.47 -16.26
N ALA A 112 -5.13 0.38 -17.46
CA ALA A 112 -6.43 -0.27 -17.67
C ALA A 112 -6.43 -1.71 -17.17
N MET A 113 -5.42 -2.48 -17.56
CA MET A 113 -5.30 -3.88 -17.12
C MET A 113 -4.99 -4.01 -15.62
N ALA A 114 -4.34 -3.03 -14.99
CA ALA A 114 -4.17 -3.03 -13.53
C ALA A 114 -5.50 -2.87 -12.76
N GLY A 115 -6.49 -2.21 -13.37
CA GLY A 115 -7.86 -2.06 -12.83
C GLY A 115 -8.77 -3.27 -13.04
N LEU A 116 -8.35 -4.27 -13.83
CA LEU A 116 -9.14 -5.45 -14.16
C LEU A 116 -8.59 -6.71 -13.45
N PRO A 117 -9.47 -7.58 -12.89
CA PRO A 117 -9.03 -8.81 -12.23
C PRO A 117 -8.25 -9.73 -13.19
N PRO A 118 -7.19 -10.43 -12.72
CA PRO A 118 -6.43 -11.37 -13.55
C PRO A 118 -7.33 -12.44 -14.20
N ALA A 119 -8.24 -13.03 -13.42
CA ALA A 119 -9.17 -14.04 -13.93
C ALA A 119 -10.05 -13.53 -15.11
N LEU A 120 -10.43 -12.26 -15.11
CA LEU A 120 -11.19 -11.66 -16.22
C LEU A 120 -10.31 -11.51 -17.48
N ARG A 121 -9.01 -11.21 -17.28
CA ARG A 121 -8.07 -11.07 -18.40
C ARG A 121 -7.85 -12.38 -19.17
N ASP A 122 -7.95 -13.51 -18.49
CA ASP A 122 -7.71 -14.83 -19.07
C ASP A 122 -9.01 -15.55 -19.49
N MET A 123 -10.18 -15.04 -19.09
CA MET A 123 -11.49 -15.64 -19.31
C MET A 123 -11.98 -15.44 -20.75
N THR A 124 -12.56 -16.48 -21.37
CA THR A 124 -13.25 -16.37 -22.65
C THR A 124 -14.65 -15.76 -22.50
N ALA A 125 -15.22 -15.22 -23.60
CA ALA A 125 -16.59 -14.68 -23.59
C ALA A 125 -17.63 -15.74 -23.14
N GLN A 126 -17.47 -17.00 -23.56
CA GLN A 126 -18.36 -18.10 -23.16
C GLN A 126 -18.26 -18.42 -21.66
N GLN A 127 -17.05 -18.38 -21.09
CA GLN A 127 -16.85 -18.58 -19.66
C GLN A 127 -17.50 -17.46 -18.84
N LEU A 128 -17.37 -16.22 -19.31
CA LEU A 128 -18.03 -15.06 -18.68
C LEU A 128 -19.56 -15.20 -18.74
N ALA A 129 -20.14 -15.50 -19.90
CA ALA A 129 -21.57 -15.69 -20.06
C ALA A 129 -22.11 -16.78 -19.13
N ARG A 130 -21.41 -17.92 -18.99
CA ARG A 130 -21.77 -18.98 -18.03
C ARG A 130 -21.73 -18.51 -16.59
N ARG A 131 -20.83 -17.61 -16.26
CA ARG A 131 -20.68 -17.09 -14.88
C ARG A 131 -21.73 -16.05 -14.53
N LEU A 132 -22.11 -15.24 -15.49
CA LEU A 132 -23.17 -14.22 -15.32
C LEU A 132 -24.59 -14.85 -15.41
N ALA A 133 -24.72 -16.04 -15.96
CA ALA A 133 -25.99 -16.77 -16.00
C ALA A 133 -26.52 -17.00 -14.57
N PRO A 134 -27.82 -16.80 -14.34
CA PRO A 134 -28.42 -17.07 -13.02
C PRO A 134 -28.11 -18.53 -12.60
N PRO A 135 -27.81 -18.76 -11.32
CA PRO A 135 -27.49 -20.10 -10.84
C PRO A 135 -28.67 -21.04 -11.17
N LYS A 136 -28.36 -22.11 -11.93
CA LYS A 136 -29.37 -23.15 -12.17
C LYS A 136 -29.88 -23.65 -10.81
N PRO A 137 -31.21 -23.76 -10.59
CA PRO A 137 -31.72 -24.28 -9.35
C PRO A 137 -31.06 -25.65 -9.08
N LYS A 138 -30.35 -25.76 -7.99
CA LYS A 138 -29.76 -27.04 -7.57
C LYS A 138 -30.97 -27.99 -7.42
N LYS A 139 -31.02 -29.06 -8.23
CA LYS A 139 -31.94 -30.15 -7.97
C LYS A 139 -31.61 -30.68 -6.57
N LEU A 140 -32.42 -30.32 -5.61
CA LEU A 140 -32.36 -30.89 -4.25
C LEU A 140 -32.39 -32.39 -4.41
N SER A 141 -31.42 -33.09 -3.84
CA SER A 141 -31.51 -34.56 -3.77
C SER A 141 -32.84 -34.92 -3.05
N LYS A 142 -33.47 -36.02 -3.44
CA LYS A 142 -34.74 -36.44 -2.82
C LYS A 142 -34.70 -36.49 -1.28
N LYS A 143 -33.52 -36.71 -0.70
CA LYS A 143 -33.27 -36.70 0.75
C LYS A 143 -33.22 -35.27 1.34
N ALA A 144 -32.73 -34.27 0.60
CA ALA A 144 -32.74 -32.87 1.02
C ALA A 144 -34.13 -32.22 0.79
N ALA A 145 -34.88 -32.67 -0.18
CA ALA A 145 -36.28 -32.24 -0.41
C ALA A 145 -37.22 -32.78 0.68
N ALA A 146 -37.02 -34.00 1.19
CA ALA A 146 -37.78 -34.55 2.30
C ALA A 146 -37.47 -33.80 3.62
N ALA A 147 -36.18 -33.52 3.90
CA ALA A 147 -35.78 -32.74 5.08
C ALA A 147 -36.26 -31.26 5.02
N ALA A 148 -36.37 -30.69 3.83
CA ALA A 148 -36.94 -29.33 3.65
C ALA A 148 -38.46 -29.29 3.76
N ALA A 149 -39.17 -30.42 3.52
CA ALA A 149 -40.62 -30.52 3.69
C ALA A 149 -41.05 -30.70 5.16
N GLU A 150 -40.16 -31.26 6.00
CA GLU A 150 -40.39 -31.36 7.46
C GLU A 150 -40.06 -30.07 8.23
N ALA A 151 -39.29 -29.15 7.62
CA ALA A 151 -38.87 -27.87 8.22
C ALA A 151 -39.66 -26.68 7.66
N VAL A 152 -40.96 -26.83 7.44
CA VAL A 152 -41.82 -25.68 7.11
C VAL A 152 -42.22 -24.98 8.41
N ASP A 153 -41.28 -24.32 9.02
CA ASP A 153 -41.52 -23.17 9.86
C ASP A 153 -41.52 -21.93 8.96
N ASN A 154 -42.68 -21.37 8.74
CA ASN A 154 -42.96 -20.23 7.83
C ASN A 154 -42.43 -18.89 8.38
N THR A 155 -41.36 -18.91 9.15
CA THR A 155 -40.70 -17.68 9.58
C THR A 155 -39.74 -17.26 8.48
N PRO A 156 -39.96 -16.11 7.82
CA PRO A 156 -38.96 -15.58 6.87
C PRO A 156 -37.63 -15.43 7.62
N PRO A 157 -36.48 -15.75 6.99
CA PRO A 157 -35.18 -15.60 7.65
C PRO A 157 -35.10 -14.19 8.20
N GLN A 158 -35.13 -14.08 9.54
CA GLN A 158 -34.99 -12.80 10.21
C GLN A 158 -33.65 -12.21 9.77
N ARG A 159 -33.71 -11.09 9.05
CA ARG A 159 -32.53 -10.28 8.81
C ARG A 159 -31.88 -10.00 10.17
N PRO A 160 -30.57 -10.20 10.34
CA PRO A 160 -29.91 -9.81 11.57
C PRO A 160 -30.37 -8.38 11.91
N ALA A 161 -30.82 -8.16 13.14
CA ALA A 161 -31.24 -6.83 13.57
C ALA A 161 -30.03 -5.88 13.35
N ALA A 162 -30.31 -4.77 12.66
CA ALA A 162 -29.26 -3.75 12.47
C ALA A 162 -28.81 -3.28 13.85
N GLN A 163 -27.50 -3.35 14.10
CA GLN A 163 -26.94 -2.78 15.33
C GLN A 163 -27.30 -1.30 15.39
N GLU A 164 -27.87 -0.86 16.50
CA GLU A 164 -28.14 0.57 16.70
C GLU A 164 -26.83 1.35 16.56
N PRO A 165 -26.87 2.46 15.81
CA PRO A 165 -25.69 3.28 15.62
C PRO A 165 -25.19 3.81 16.98
N VAL A 166 -23.92 3.62 17.27
CA VAL A 166 -23.26 4.19 18.47
C VAL A 166 -23.50 5.70 18.49
N ALA A 167 -23.82 6.26 19.65
CA ALA A 167 -23.95 7.70 19.81
C ALA A 167 -22.63 8.40 19.48
N LEU A 168 -22.69 9.41 18.61
CA LEU A 168 -21.51 10.18 18.21
C LEU A 168 -21.11 11.13 19.34
N SER A 169 -19.81 11.29 19.56
CA SER A 169 -19.28 12.38 20.39
C SER A 169 -19.54 13.76 19.74
N ALA A 170 -19.45 14.83 20.53
CA ALA A 170 -19.61 16.18 20.01
C ALA A 170 -18.61 16.49 18.87
N GLU A 171 -17.37 16.03 18.99
CA GLU A 171 -16.35 16.16 17.93
C GLU A 171 -16.75 15.42 16.65
N GLN A 172 -17.22 14.17 16.78
CA GLN A 172 -17.67 13.40 15.62
C GLN A 172 -18.88 14.01 14.94
N GLN A 173 -19.85 14.53 15.72
CA GLN A 173 -21.02 15.23 15.19
C GLN A 173 -20.61 16.50 14.42
N SER A 174 -19.71 17.30 14.99
CA SER A 174 -19.18 18.51 14.34
C SER A 174 -18.48 18.16 13.02
N VAL A 175 -17.61 17.14 13.01
CA VAL A 175 -16.91 16.67 11.82
C VAL A 175 -17.88 16.18 10.73
N CYS A 176 -18.86 15.35 11.08
CA CYS A 176 -19.87 14.89 10.13
C CYS A 176 -20.69 16.08 9.54
N SER A 177 -21.05 17.07 10.37
CA SER A 177 -21.75 18.27 9.90
C SER A 177 -20.90 19.06 8.91
N GLN A 178 -19.60 19.27 9.18
CA GLN A 178 -18.69 19.97 8.29
C GLN A 178 -18.49 19.23 6.96
N ILE A 179 -18.39 17.89 6.99
CA ILE A 179 -18.29 17.07 5.77
C ILE A 179 -19.53 17.24 4.90
N ASN A 180 -20.73 17.33 5.50
CA ASN A 180 -21.97 17.53 4.75
C ASN A 180 -22.12 18.94 4.17
N GLN A 181 -21.47 19.95 4.74
CA GLN A 181 -21.59 21.35 4.32
C GLN A 181 -20.56 21.74 3.25
N HIS A 182 -19.49 20.98 3.06
CA HIS A 182 -18.39 21.30 2.15
C HIS A 182 -18.14 20.20 1.14
N PRO A 183 -17.66 20.52 -0.06
CA PRO A 183 -17.36 19.49 -1.08
C PRO A 183 -16.09 18.67 -0.79
N GLY A 184 -15.21 19.15 0.09
CA GLY A 184 -13.91 18.52 0.34
C GLY A 184 -12.85 18.87 -0.74
N PRO A 185 -11.74 18.15 -0.85
CA PRO A 185 -11.32 17.00 -0.01
C PRO A 185 -11.07 17.38 1.46
N PHE A 186 -11.25 16.40 2.35
CA PHE A 186 -11.07 16.58 3.78
C PHE A 186 -9.82 15.86 4.28
N LEU A 187 -9.05 16.51 5.15
CA LEU A 187 -8.02 15.88 5.97
C LEU A 187 -8.57 15.69 7.39
N LEU A 188 -9.00 14.46 7.71
CA LEU A 188 -9.47 14.11 9.04
C LEU A 188 -8.27 13.75 9.93
N TYR A 189 -7.77 14.74 10.64
CA TYR A 189 -6.70 14.60 11.62
C TYR A 189 -7.28 14.28 12.99
N GLY A 190 -6.93 13.13 13.55
CA GLY A 190 -7.44 12.75 14.86
C GLY A 190 -6.53 11.74 15.54
N SER A 191 -6.44 11.84 16.87
CA SER A 191 -5.61 10.94 17.67
C SER A 191 -5.95 9.45 17.41
N THR A 192 -5.00 8.56 17.70
CA THR A 192 -5.28 7.12 17.69
C THR A 192 -6.35 6.79 18.72
N GLY A 193 -7.45 6.17 18.27
CA GLY A 193 -8.60 5.90 19.16
C GLY A 193 -9.64 7.03 19.25
N SER A 194 -9.54 8.09 18.43
CA SER A 194 -10.56 9.16 18.38
C SER A 194 -11.87 8.73 17.68
N GLY A 195 -11.95 7.52 17.14
CA GLY A 195 -13.16 7.02 16.49
C GLY A 195 -13.38 7.51 15.07
N LYS A 196 -12.33 7.83 14.33
CA LYS A 196 -12.40 8.17 12.89
C LYS A 196 -13.23 7.17 12.08
N THR A 197 -13.13 5.88 12.39
CA THR A 197 -13.89 4.82 11.70
C THR A 197 -15.41 5.02 11.81
N GLU A 198 -15.91 5.50 12.96
CA GLU A 198 -17.35 5.77 13.08
C GLU A 198 -17.79 6.94 12.21
N VAL A 199 -16.94 7.98 12.06
CA VAL A 199 -17.19 9.08 11.10
C VAL A 199 -17.29 8.52 9.68
N TYR A 200 -16.37 7.62 9.27
CA TYR A 200 -16.43 6.98 7.95
C TYR A 200 -17.72 6.21 7.75
N LEU A 201 -18.11 5.38 8.72
CA LEU A 201 -19.35 4.61 8.66
C LEU A 201 -20.59 5.52 8.50
N ARG A 202 -20.63 6.65 9.23
CA ARG A 202 -21.73 7.62 9.16
C ARG A 202 -21.82 8.31 7.81
N VAL A 203 -20.69 8.82 7.31
CA VAL A 203 -20.65 9.52 6.01
C VAL A 203 -21.01 8.56 4.87
N VAL A 204 -20.48 7.33 4.91
CA VAL A 204 -20.84 6.28 3.94
C VAL A 204 -22.33 5.99 4.02
N GLN A 205 -22.89 5.78 5.21
CA GLN A 205 -24.32 5.50 5.38
C GLN A 205 -25.19 6.61 4.82
N GLN A 206 -24.88 7.87 5.15
CA GLN A 206 -25.63 9.03 4.67
C GLN A 206 -25.65 9.11 3.12
N ALA A 207 -24.50 8.85 2.48
CA ALA A 207 -24.43 8.84 1.03
C ALA A 207 -25.24 7.70 0.40
N LEU A 208 -25.25 6.51 1.02
CA LEU A 208 -26.00 5.35 0.54
C LEU A 208 -27.50 5.50 0.76
N ASP A 209 -27.92 6.18 1.83
CA ASP A 209 -29.33 6.46 2.12
C ASP A 209 -29.89 7.53 1.18
N ALA A 210 -29.06 8.51 0.78
CA ALA A 210 -29.46 9.61 -0.11
C ALA A 210 -29.65 9.17 -1.57
N ASP A 211 -28.94 8.16 -2.05
CA ASP A 211 -29.03 7.66 -3.44
C ASP A 211 -28.97 6.13 -3.45
N PRO A 212 -30.05 5.43 -3.91
CA PRO A 212 -30.07 3.97 -4.02
C PRO A 212 -28.97 3.38 -4.92
N ARG A 213 -28.37 4.15 -5.80
CA ARG A 213 -27.29 3.74 -6.67
C ARG A 213 -25.91 4.14 -6.16
N ALA A 214 -25.85 4.91 -5.06
CA ALA A 214 -24.57 5.35 -4.52
C ALA A 214 -23.67 4.20 -4.11
N GLN A 215 -22.39 4.35 -4.37
CA GLN A 215 -21.33 3.44 -3.94
C GLN A 215 -20.28 4.20 -3.14
N ALA A 216 -19.61 3.51 -2.24
CA ALA A 216 -18.49 4.03 -1.47
C ALA A 216 -17.24 3.16 -1.65
N LEU A 217 -16.10 3.81 -1.76
CA LEU A 217 -14.79 3.17 -1.74
C LEU A 217 -14.09 3.51 -0.42
N VAL A 218 -13.78 2.49 0.37
CA VAL A 218 -13.02 2.64 1.62
C VAL A 218 -11.67 1.95 1.45
N MET A 219 -10.62 2.73 1.40
CA MET A 219 -9.26 2.24 1.25
C MET A 219 -8.53 2.21 2.58
N VAL A 220 -7.86 1.09 2.84
CA VAL A 220 -7.03 0.89 4.03
C VAL A 220 -5.68 0.28 3.61
N PRO A 221 -4.59 0.49 4.39
CA PRO A 221 -3.34 -0.24 4.18
C PRO A 221 -3.55 -1.76 4.26
N GLU A 222 -2.76 -2.54 3.51
CA GLU A 222 -2.92 -4.02 3.49
C GLU A 222 -2.94 -4.64 4.90
N ILE A 223 -2.06 -4.17 5.77
CA ILE A 223 -1.95 -4.65 7.15
C ILE A 223 -3.17 -4.30 8.02
N ASN A 224 -3.94 -3.27 7.65
CA ASN A 224 -5.10 -2.81 8.39
C ASN A 224 -6.42 -3.42 7.89
N LEU A 225 -6.39 -4.12 6.75
CA LEU A 225 -7.57 -4.83 6.24
C LEU A 225 -7.73 -6.16 7.00
N THR A 226 -8.15 -6.05 8.25
CA THR A 226 -8.35 -7.18 9.14
C THR A 226 -9.76 -7.75 9.02
N PRO A 227 -9.97 -9.04 9.36
CA PRO A 227 -11.31 -9.62 9.46
C PRO A 227 -12.24 -8.82 10.37
N GLN A 228 -11.71 -8.22 11.44
CA GLN A 228 -12.49 -7.40 12.38
C GLN A 228 -13.03 -6.13 11.72
N LEU A 229 -12.23 -5.46 10.86
CA LEU A 229 -12.70 -4.28 10.15
C LEU A 229 -13.80 -4.65 9.16
N LEU A 230 -13.60 -5.72 8.38
CA LEU A 230 -14.61 -6.23 7.46
C LEU A 230 -15.90 -6.57 8.20
N ALA A 231 -15.83 -7.36 9.29
CA ALA A 231 -16.98 -7.73 10.10
C ALA A 231 -17.74 -6.50 10.65
N ARG A 232 -17.04 -5.42 11.00
CA ARG A 232 -17.65 -4.17 11.45
C ARG A 232 -18.47 -3.48 10.36
N PHE A 233 -17.97 -3.47 9.12
CA PHE A 233 -18.71 -2.95 7.97
C PHE A 233 -19.89 -3.87 7.62
N GLU A 234 -19.69 -5.18 7.61
CA GLU A 234 -20.76 -6.15 7.33
C GLU A 234 -21.88 -6.06 8.36
N ALA A 235 -21.55 -6.04 9.65
CA ALA A 235 -22.52 -5.92 10.73
C ALA A 235 -23.38 -4.65 10.62
N ARG A 236 -22.80 -3.55 10.13
CA ARG A 236 -23.50 -2.28 9.96
C ARG A 236 -24.35 -2.23 8.70
N PHE A 237 -23.83 -2.70 7.55
CA PHE A 237 -24.39 -2.41 6.23
C PHE A 237 -25.15 -3.58 5.61
N VAL A 238 -24.80 -4.84 5.92
CA VAL A 238 -25.49 -6.01 5.38
C VAL A 238 -26.97 -6.06 5.79
N PRO A 239 -27.34 -5.76 7.06
CA PRO A 239 -28.75 -5.70 7.44
C PRO A 239 -29.55 -4.64 6.70
N LEU A 240 -28.91 -3.52 6.32
CA LEU A 240 -29.55 -2.38 5.66
C LEU A 240 -29.67 -2.57 4.14
N TYR A 241 -28.59 -3.07 3.48
CA TYR A 241 -28.48 -3.06 2.02
C TYR A 241 -28.31 -4.45 1.39
N GLY A 242 -28.31 -5.52 2.18
CA GLY A 242 -28.24 -6.90 1.70
C GLY A 242 -26.84 -7.52 1.75
N VAL A 243 -26.78 -8.85 1.59
CA VAL A 243 -25.56 -9.67 1.79
C VAL A 243 -24.40 -9.30 0.87
N GLN A 244 -24.70 -8.80 -0.33
CA GLN A 244 -23.67 -8.40 -1.31
C GLN A 244 -23.29 -6.91 -1.22
N ALA A 245 -23.85 -6.17 -0.27
CA ALA A 245 -23.62 -4.74 -0.15
C ALA A 245 -22.16 -4.38 0.15
N VAL A 246 -21.42 -5.24 0.86
CA VAL A 246 -20.03 -5.04 1.22
C VAL A 246 -19.15 -6.09 0.55
N VAL A 247 -18.15 -5.67 -0.19
CA VAL A 247 -17.16 -6.57 -0.80
C VAL A 247 -15.73 -6.07 -0.52
N SER A 248 -14.79 -7.01 -0.57
CA SER A 248 -13.36 -6.70 -0.40
C SER A 248 -12.60 -6.76 -1.71
N LEU A 249 -11.55 -5.91 -1.88
CA LEU A 249 -10.60 -5.95 -3.00
C LEU A 249 -9.17 -5.76 -2.50
N HIS A 250 -8.41 -6.85 -2.38
CA HIS A 250 -7.01 -6.84 -1.93
C HIS A 250 -6.18 -7.98 -2.52
N SER A 251 -4.86 -7.90 -2.36
CA SER A 251 -3.89 -8.85 -2.95
C SER A 251 -4.00 -10.27 -2.36
N GLY A 252 -4.40 -10.42 -1.11
CA GLY A 252 -4.54 -11.71 -0.42
C GLY A 252 -5.75 -12.56 -0.85
N MET A 253 -6.64 -12.02 -1.72
CA MET A 253 -7.79 -12.77 -2.24
C MET A 253 -7.38 -13.72 -3.35
N THR A 254 -8.11 -14.83 -3.48
CA THR A 254 -8.01 -15.68 -4.68
C THR A 254 -8.53 -14.93 -5.92
N ASP A 255 -8.06 -15.31 -7.11
CA ASP A 255 -8.49 -14.67 -8.35
C ASP A 255 -10.01 -14.77 -8.57
N VAL A 256 -10.63 -15.86 -8.13
CA VAL A 256 -12.09 -16.06 -8.18
C VAL A 256 -12.82 -15.10 -7.25
N GLN A 257 -12.36 -14.96 -6.02
CA GLN A 257 -12.95 -14.01 -5.06
C GLN A 257 -12.83 -12.57 -5.58
N ARG A 258 -11.65 -12.21 -6.06
CA ARG A 258 -11.36 -10.88 -6.63
C ARG A 258 -12.24 -10.56 -7.83
N LEU A 259 -12.45 -11.55 -8.71
CA LEU A 259 -13.36 -11.39 -9.84
C LEU A 259 -14.80 -11.17 -9.39
N ASN A 260 -15.31 -11.95 -8.43
CA ASN A 260 -16.68 -11.80 -7.91
C ASN A 260 -16.89 -10.42 -7.27
N SER A 261 -15.95 -9.97 -6.43
CA SER A 261 -16.01 -8.65 -5.81
C SER A 261 -15.98 -7.53 -6.85
N TRP A 262 -15.12 -7.66 -7.87
CA TRP A 262 -15.03 -6.68 -8.94
C TRP A 262 -16.32 -6.63 -9.78
N LEU A 263 -16.90 -7.78 -10.11
CA LEU A 263 -18.17 -7.85 -10.85
C LEU A 263 -19.31 -7.20 -10.03
N ALA A 264 -19.41 -7.51 -8.74
CA ALA A 264 -20.42 -6.91 -7.86
C ALA A 264 -20.25 -5.38 -7.75
N ALA A 265 -19.01 -4.89 -7.71
CA ALA A 265 -18.70 -3.47 -7.72
C ALA A 265 -19.08 -2.81 -9.05
N HIS A 266 -18.69 -3.40 -10.17
CA HIS A 266 -18.92 -2.88 -11.51
C HIS A 266 -20.42 -2.85 -11.90
N THR A 267 -21.20 -3.84 -11.47
CA THR A 267 -22.64 -3.91 -11.72
C THR A 267 -23.48 -3.11 -10.72
N GLY A 268 -22.87 -2.51 -9.71
CA GLY A 268 -23.58 -1.75 -8.68
C GLY A 268 -24.27 -2.61 -7.60
N GLN A 269 -24.10 -3.94 -7.62
CA GLN A 269 -24.60 -4.83 -6.57
C GLN A 269 -23.90 -4.57 -5.24
N ALA A 270 -22.57 -4.38 -5.27
CA ALA A 270 -21.83 -3.93 -4.10
C ALA A 270 -21.96 -2.42 -3.94
N ARG A 271 -22.42 -2.01 -2.78
CA ARG A 271 -22.60 -0.61 -2.38
C ARG A 271 -21.33 -0.06 -1.72
N ILE A 272 -20.53 -0.91 -1.10
CA ILE A 272 -19.30 -0.57 -0.41
C ILE A 272 -18.19 -1.52 -0.87
N VAL A 273 -17.08 -0.94 -1.32
CA VAL A 273 -15.85 -1.66 -1.60
C VAL A 273 -14.82 -1.31 -0.53
N LEU A 274 -14.48 -2.29 0.30
CA LEU A 274 -13.34 -2.24 1.22
C LEU A 274 -12.11 -2.75 0.48
N GLY A 275 -11.08 -1.92 0.35
CA GLY A 275 -9.95 -2.38 -0.43
C GLY A 275 -8.61 -1.77 -0.03
N THR A 276 -7.56 -2.36 -0.59
CA THR A 276 -6.22 -1.81 -0.49
C THR A 276 -5.91 -0.95 -1.72
N ARG A 277 -4.66 -0.56 -1.90
CA ARG A 277 -4.19 0.27 -3.02
C ARG A 277 -4.83 -0.04 -4.39
N MET A 278 -4.99 -1.33 -4.72
CA MET A 278 -5.52 -1.73 -6.02
C MET A 278 -7.00 -1.33 -6.25
N ALA A 279 -7.76 -1.15 -5.19
CA ALA A 279 -9.19 -0.83 -5.27
C ALA A 279 -9.46 0.56 -5.85
N VAL A 280 -8.48 1.47 -5.87
CA VAL A 280 -8.64 2.82 -6.46
C VAL A 280 -8.95 2.78 -7.96
N LEU A 281 -8.53 1.74 -8.67
CA LEU A 281 -8.77 1.56 -10.10
C LEU A 281 -10.02 0.71 -10.40
N ALA A 282 -10.75 0.24 -9.38
CA ALA A 282 -11.97 -0.54 -9.59
C ALA A 282 -13.07 0.29 -10.27
N SER A 283 -13.85 -0.35 -11.12
CA SER A 283 -15.04 0.28 -11.72
C SER A 283 -16.16 0.39 -10.70
N LEU A 284 -16.60 1.61 -10.42
CA LEU A 284 -17.61 1.98 -9.44
C LEU A 284 -18.50 3.07 -10.03
N PRO A 285 -19.51 2.72 -10.84
CA PRO A 285 -20.30 3.69 -11.60
C PRO A 285 -21.13 4.63 -10.71
N GLY A 286 -21.46 4.22 -9.48
CA GLY A 286 -22.21 5.02 -8.51
C GLY A 286 -21.36 5.69 -7.42
N LEU A 287 -20.05 5.84 -7.59
CA LEU A 287 -19.14 6.33 -6.55
C LEU A 287 -19.46 7.74 -6.08
N LYS A 288 -19.76 7.90 -4.79
CA LYS A 288 -20.09 9.17 -4.11
C LYS A 288 -19.14 9.53 -2.97
N VAL A 289 -18.54 8.53 -2.33
CA VAL A 289 -17.65 8.72 -1.18
C VAL A 289 -16.39 7.89 -1.36
N ILE A 290 -15.25 8.50 -1.09
CA ILE A 290 -13.94 7.84 -1.03
C ILE A 290 -13.34 8.13 0.34
N VAL A 291 -13.03 7.07 1.08
CA VAL A 291 -12.28 7.16 2.34
C VAL A 291 -10.89 6.55 2.12
N VAL A 292 -9.86 7.24 2.58
CA VAL A 292 -8.48 6.75 2.60
C VAL A 292 -8.03 6.80 4.06
N ASP A 293 -8.12 5.67 4.74
CA ASP A 293 -7.68 5.57 6.13
C ASP A 293 -6.16 5.40 6.20
N GLU A 294 -5.53 5.93 7.26
CA GLU A 294 -4.07 6.00 7.41
C GLU A 294 -3.38 6.49 6.12
N GLU A 295 -3.85 7.64 5.58
CA GLU A 295 -3.46 8.19 4.26
C GLU A 295 -1.95 8.37 4.07
N HIS A 296 -1.21 8.51 5.18
CA HIS A 296 0.25 8.65 5.21
C HIS A 296 0.98 7.33 4.90
N ASP A 297 0.27 6.19 4.89
CA ASP A 297 0.92 4.88 4.75
C ASP A 297 1.59 4.74 3.37
N PRO A 298 2.90 4.41 3.32
CA PRO A 298 3.63 4.28 2.07
C PRO A 298 3.12 3.14 1.17
N SER A 299 2.33 2.20 1.67
CA SER A 299 1.75 1.11 0.88
C SER A 299 0.76 1.59 -0.18
N TYR A 300 0.23 2.82 -0.06
CA TYR A 300 -0.60 3.42 -1.11
C TYR A 300 0.17 3.77 -2.39
N LYS A 301 1.48 3.91 -2.33
CA LYS A 301 2.34 4.05 -3.51
C LYS A 301 2.78 2.66 -4.00
N GLN A 302 2.43 2.32 -5.23
CA GLN A 302 2.86 1.06 -5.84
C GLN A 302 4.36 1.11 -6.15
N GLN A 303 5.09 0.07 -5.74
CA GLN A 303 6.55 0.01 -5.91
C GLN A 303 6.96 -0.68 -7.23
N GLU A 304 6.06 -1.43 -7.85
CA GLU A 304 6.28 -2.18 -9.08
C GLU A 304 5.21 -1.84 -10.14
N GLY A 305 5.47 -2.18 -11.39
CA GLY A 305 4.53 -1.90 -12.49
C GLY A 305 4.25 -0.41 -12.65
N ALA A 306 2.99 -0.04 -12.59
CA ALA A 306 2.52 1.31 -12.91
C ALA A 306 2.91 2.42 -11.92
N ARG A 307 3.41 2.09 -10.73
CA ARG A 307 3.95 2.99 -9.70
C ARG A 307 3.05 4.18 -9.33
N TYR A 308 1.74 4.02 -9.42
CA TYR A 308 0.78 5.05 -9.03
C TYR A 308 0.65 5.18 -7.50
N SER A 309 0.22 6.35 -7.05
CA SER A 309 -0.23 6.60 -5.68
C SER A 309 -1.75 6.47 -5.61
N ALA A 310 -2.25 5.50 -4.87
CA ALA A 310 -3.69 5.30 -4.74
C ALA A 310 -4.37 6.41 -3.94
N ARG A 311 -3.68 6.99 -2.95
CA ARG A 311 -4.14 8.18 -2.22
C ARG A 311 -4.37 9.35 -3.19
N ASP A 312 -3.39 9.65 -4.04
CA ASP A 312 -3.47 10.81 -4.93
C ASP A 312 -4.48 10.56 -6.06
N LEU A 313 -4.59 9.32 -6.55
CA LEU A 313 -5.64 8.94 -7.49
C LEU A 313 -7.04 9.02 -6.86
N ALA A 314 -7.19 8.72 -5.57
CA ALA A 314 -8.46 8.87 -4.85
C ALA A 314 -8.91 10.33 -4.80
N VAL A 315 -7.98 11.25 -4.51
CA VAL A 315 -8.26 12.71 -4.51
C VAL A 315 -8.64 13.17 -5.92
N TRP A 316 -7.87 12.77 -6.94
CA TRP A 316 -8.19 13.11 -8.33
C TRP A 316 -9.56 12.55 -8.75
N ARG A 317 -9.82 11.29 -8.40
CA ARG A 317 -11.08 10.60 -8.69
C ARG A 317 -12.28 11.29 -8.06
N GLY A 318 -12.14 11.70 -6.80
CA GLY A 318 -13.17 12.47 -6.12
C GLY A 318 -13.44 13.83 -6.80
N HIS A 319 -12.40 14.53 -7.19
CA HIS A 319 -12.53 15.80 -7.92
C HIS A 319 -13.24 15.62 -9.28
N ASP A 320 -12.87 14.58 -10.06
CA ASP A 320 -13.48 14.33 -11.38
C ASP A 320 -14.95 13.92 -11.30
N LEU A 321 -15.37 13.25 -10.21
CA LEU A 321 -16.75 12.82 -9.97
C LEU A 321 -17.60 13.81 -9.14
N GLY A 322 -17.01 14.78 -8.51
CA GLY A 322 -17.66 15.55 -7.44
C GLY A 322 -17.99 14.67 -6.21
N ALA A 323 -17.24 13.59 -5.99
CA ALA A 323 -17.42 12.72 -4.84
C ALA A 323 -16.65 13.24 -3.62
N GLN A 324 -17.20 13.03 -2.42
CA GLN A 324 -16.52 13.40 -1.19
C GLN A 324 -15.30 12.53 -0.94
N VAL A 325 -14.17 13.13 -0.58
CA VAL A 325 -12.91 12.44 -0.27
C VAL A 325 -12.50 12.76 1.16
N ILE A 326 -12.31 11.74 1.97
CA ILE A 326 -11.85 11.84 3.36
C ILE A 326 -10.51 11.12 3.49
N LEU A 327 -9.46 11.88 3.77
CA LEU A 327 -8.12 11.38 4.07
C LEU A 327 -7.97 11.35 5.59
N GLY A 328 -7.95 10.17 6.20
CA GLY A 328 -7.89 10.03 7.64
C GLY A 328 -6.51 9.61 8.15
N SER A 329 -6.01 10.26 9.20
CA SER A 329 -4.76 9.90 9.84
C SER A 329 -4.61 10.49 11.24
N ALA A 330 -3.86 9.82 12.10
CA ALA A 330 -3.35 10.39 13.35
C ALA A 330 -2.04 11.15 13.13
N THR A 331 -1.32 10.82 12.07
CA THR A 331 -0.04 11.41 11.67
C THR A 331 -0.07 11.62 10.15
N PRO A 332 -0.80 12.62 9.64
CA PRO A 332 -0.92 12.87 8.22
C PRO A 332 0.44 12.95 7.52
N SER A 333 0.48 12.62 6.22
CA SER A 333 1.67 12.91 5.42
C SER A 333 1.91 14.42 5.36
N LEU A 334 3.17 14.83 5.30
CA LEU A 334 3.51 16.26 5.24
C LEU A 334 2.96 16.94 3.98
N GLU A 335 2.78 16.17 2.90
CA GLU A 335 2.12 16.64 1.69
C GLU A 335 0.64 16.96 1.93
N SER A 336 -0.11 16.06 2.58
CA SER A 336 -1.53 16.28 2.92
C SER A 336 -1.69 17.36 3.98
N TRP A 337 -0.79 17.39 4.96
CA TRP A 337 -0.76 18.43 5.98
C TRP A 337 -0.57 19.81 5.37
N HIS A 338 0.45 19.97 4.51
CA HIS A 338 0.67 21.23 3.79
C HIS A 338 -0.50 21.59 2.88
N ALA A 339 -1.06 20.61 2.14
CA ALA A 339 -2.23 20.85 1.29
C ALA A 339 -3.47 21.34 2.07
N SER A 340 -3.55 21.07 3.37
CA SER A 340 -4.63 21.48 4.28
C SER A 340 -4.33 22.78 5.07
N GLU A 341 -3.18 23.41 4.86
CA GLU A 341 -2.89 24.72 5.45
C GLU A 341 -3.81 25.77 4.84
N PRO A 342 -4.52 26.58 5.68
CA PRO A 342 -5.45 27.57 5.17
C PRO A 342 -4.77 28.63 4.29
N ALA A 343 -5.48 29.09 3.26
CA ALA A 343 -4.99 30.15 2.38
C ALA A 343 -4.77 31.48 3.15
N SER A 344 -5.55 31.71 4.20
CA SER A 344 -5.41 32.87 5.09
C SER A 344 -4.08 32.91 5.85
N SER A 345 -3.42 31.75 6.02
CA SER A 345 -2.10 31.64 6.63
C SER A 345 -0.96 31.43 5.60
N GLY A 346 -1.23 31.72 4.31
CA GLY A 346 -0.26 31.54 3.22
C GLY A 346 -0.10 30.08 2.74
N GLY A 347 -0.98 29.19 3.19
CA GLY A 347 -1.01 27.80 2.74
C GLY A 347 -1.79 27.61 1.43
N PRO A 348 -1.74 26.40 0.83
CA PRO A 348 -2.44 26.11 -0.43
C PRO A 348 -3.96 26.06 -0.33
N GLY A 349 -4.54 25.81 0.86
CA GLY A 349 -5.98 25.76 1.10
C GLY A 349 -6.74 24.72 0.26
N ARG A 350 -6.05 23.62 -0.14
CA ARG A 350 -6.64 22.62 -1.05
C ARG A 350 -7.54 21.61 -0.34
N TYR A 351 -7.26 21.32 0.94
CA TYR A 351 -8.02 20.40 1.76
C TYR A 351 -8.60 21.11 2.97
N LEU A 352 -9.81 20.76 3.37
CA LEU A 352 -10.37 21.24 4.63
C LEU A 352 -9.88 20.30 5.75
N ARG A 353 -9.14 20.88 6.73
CA ARG A 353 -8.67 20.12 7.88
C ARG A 353 -9.74 20.02 8.95
N LEU A 354 -10.11 18.80 9.32
CA LEU A 354 -11.03 18.46 10.38
C LEU A 354 -10.25 17.82 11.53
N HIS A 355 -10.51 18.24 12.78
CA HIS A 355 -9.71 17.84 13.93
C HIS A 355 -10.53 17.07 14.96
N MET A 356 -10.02 15.92 15.41
CA MET A 356 -10.58 15.07 16.47
C MET A 356 -9.50 14.75 17.50
N PRO A 357 -9.21 15.66 18.44
CA PRO A 357 -8.11 15.49 19.38
C PRO A 357 -8.35 14.42 20.46
N SER A 358 -9.60 14.21 20.86
CA SER A 358 -9.93 13.37 22.01
C SER A 358 -10.00 11.89 21.67
N ARG A 359 -9.56 11.02 22.60
CA ARG A 359 -9.80 9.58 22.52
C ARG A 359 -11.21 9.24 23.02
N ILE A 360 -11.85 8.25 22.41
CA ILE A 360 -13.11 7.70 22.92
C ILE A 360 -12.84 6.96 24.24
N GLY A 361 -13.76 7.10 25.22
CA GLY A 361 -13.68 6.39 26.49
C GLY A 361 -12.73 6.99 27.52
N ALA A 362 -12.43 8.30 27.45
CA ALA A 362 -11.60 9.03 28.39
C ALA A 362 -10.16 8.50 28.56
N GLY A 363 -9.67 7.65 27.65
CA GLY A 363 -8.29 7.14 27.66
C GLY A 363 -7.27 8.24 27.41
N ALA A 364 -6.33 8.44 28.36
CA ALA A 364 -5.23 9.36 28.16
C ALA A 364 -4.19 8.83 27.17
N LEU A 365 -3.47 9.74 26.48
CA LEU A 365 -2.29 9.37 25.72
C LEU A 365 -1.20 8.86 26.70
N PRO A 366 -0.37 7.88 26.30
CA PRO A 366 0.66 7.35 27.18
C PRO A 366 1.71 8.42 27.51
N ARG A 367 2.22 8.41 28.73
CA ARG A 367 3.34 9.27 29.10
C ARG A 367 4.60 8.83 28.38
N VAL A 368 5.22 9.72 27.61
CA VAL A 368 6.47 9.41 26.90
C VAL A 368 7.68 9.67 27.81
N ARG A 369 8.50 8.65 27.99
CA ARG A 369 9.75 8.69 28.75
C ARG A 369 10.94 8.51 27.82
N MET A 370 11.89 9.44 27.87
CA MET A 370 13.15 9.35 27.14
C MET A 370 14.24 8.77 28.04
N VAL A 371 15.03 7.86 27.49
CA VAL A 371 16.24 7.34 28.14
C VAL A 371 17.44 7.68 27.26
N ASP A 372 18.38 8.42 27.87
CA ASP A 372 19.66 8.73 27.23
C ASP A 372 20.58 7.50 27.29
N MET A 373 20.78 6.87 26.15
CA MET A 373 21.62 5.68 26.05
C MET A 373 23.11 5.99 26.09
N THR A 374 23.52 7.25 25.95
CA THR A 374 24.93 7.64 26.12
C THR A 374 25.39 7.52 27.55
N GLN A 375 24.45 7.61 28.52
CA GLN A 375 24.68 7.49 29.96
C GLN A 375 24.56 6.04 30.45
N GLN A 376 24.22 5.08 29.58
CA GLN A 376 24.13 3.68 29.95
C GLN A 376 25.45 2.93 29.69
N PRO A 377 25.71 1.81 30.36
CA PRO A 377 26.89 1.00 30.10
C PRO A 377 26.99 0.60 28.63
N ARG A 378 28.18 0.60 28.06
CA ARG A 378 28.42 0.21 26.67
C ARG A 378 27.88 -1.18 26.41
N LYS A 379 27.24 -1.39 25.25
CA LYS A 379 26.58 -2.64 24.81
C LYS A 379 25.25 -2.98 25.51
N THR A 380 24.75 -2.16 26.44
CA THR A 380 23.42 -2.33 27.03
C THR A 380 22.35 -2.18 25.96
N VAL A 381 21.46 -3.15 25.87
CA VAL A 381 20.31 -3.14 24.95
C VAL A 381 19.10 -2.52 25.64
N PHE A 382 18.81 -2.99 26.83
CA PHE A 382 17.71 -2.50 27.66
C PHE A 382 18.28 -1.74 28.85
N SER A 383 17.96 -0.46 28.95
CA SER A 383 18.35 0.35 30.11
C SER A 383 17.74 -0.22 31.41
N THR A 384 18.43 -0.06 32.53
CA THR A 384 17.94 -0.53 33.84
C THR A 384 16.52 0.00 34.14
N PRO A 385 16.20 1.30 33.94
CA PRO A 385 14.85 1.80 34.22
C PRO A 385 13.77 1.15 33.30
N LEU A 386 14.07 0.90 32.03
CA LEU A 386 13.12 0.24 31.14
C LEU A 386 12.89 -1.21 31.56
N LEU A 387 13.97 -1.95 31.87
CA LEU A 387 13.86 -3.34 32.30
C LEU A 387 13.05 -3.45 33.61
N GLN A 388 13.25 -2.53 34.55
CA GLN A 388 12.45 -2.45 35.78
C GLN A 388 10.97 -2.20 35.43
N ALA A 389 10.67 -1.24 34.56
CA ALA A 389 9.29 -0.96 34.16
C ALA A 389 8.60 -2.16 33.49
N ILE A 390 9.33 -2.93 32.65
CA ILE A 390 8.83 -4.18 32.06
C ILE A 390 8.55 -5.22 33.14
N THR A 391 9.48 -5.41 34.07
CA THR A 391 9.33 -6.35 35.18
C THR A 391 8.09 -6.06 36.01
N GLU A 392 7.88 -4.79 36.40
CA GLU A 392 6.70 -4.35 37.14
C GLU A 392 5.38 -4.64 36.38
N ARG A 393 5.37 -4.48 35.02
CA ARG A 393 4.19 -4.80 34.22
C ARG A 393 3.89 -6.30 34.22
N VAL A 394 4.91 -7.14 34.03
CA VAL A 394 4.77 -8.61 34.09
C VAL A 394 4.22 -9.05 35.46
N GLN A 395 4.76 -8.53 36.55
CA GLN A 395 4.31 -8.85 37.93
C GLN A 395 2.87 -8.44 38.21
N ARG A 396 2.31 -7.46 37.45
CA ARG A 396 0.91 -7.04 37.56
C ARG A 396 -0.02 -7.77 36.55
N GLY A 397 0.52 -8.65 35.69
CA GLY A 397 -0.24 -9.30 34.63
C GLY A 397 -0.58 -8.39 33.45
N GLU A 398 0.13 -7.27 33.32
CA GLU A 398 0.05 -6.35 32.21
C GLU A 398 1.02 -6.75 31.10
N GLN A 399 0.77 -6.29 29.87
CA GLN A 399 1.61 -6.62 28.71
C GLN A 399 2.48 -5.44 28.29
N SER A 400 3.66 -5.75 27.76
CA SER A 400 4.61 -4.79 27.19
C SER A 400 4.88 -5.07 25.71
N LEU A 401 4.97 -4.02 24.88
CA LEU A 401 5.34 -4.10 23.46
C LEU A 401 6.73 -3.48 23.25
N ILE A 402 7.66 -4.28 22.77
CA ILE A 402 9.02 -3.83 22.46
C ILE A 402 9.13 -3.68 20.94
N LEU A 403 9.28 -2.43 20.49
CA LEU A 403 9.39 -2.09 19.08
C LEU A 403 10.86 -1.94 18.68
N LEU A 404 11.29 -2.74 17.71
CA LEU A 404 12.56 -2.55 17.03
C LEU A 404 12.31 -1.85 15.70
N ASN A 405 12.87 -0.65 15.54
CA ASN A 405 12.81 0.03 14.26
C ASN A 405 13.85 -0.56 13.31
N ARG A 406 13.48 -1.66 12.64
CA ARG A 406 14.38 -2.40 11.76
C ARG A 406 14.23 -1.96 10.30
N ARG A 407 15.05 -0.97 9.88
CA ARG A 407 15.51 -0.87 8.50
C ARG A 407 17.03 -0.81 8.53
N GLY A 408 17.72 -1.94 8.26
CA GLY A 408 19.15 -1.95 8.01
C GLY A 408 20.02 -2.97 8.76
N PHE A 409 19.53 -3.67 9.80
CA PHE A 409 20.33 -4.66 10.51
C PHE A 409 19.66 -6.05 10.52
N ALA A 410 19.81 -6.74 9.41
CA ALA A 410 19.65 -8.19 9.41
C ALA A 410 20.97 -8.80 9.86
N PRO A 411 20.99 -9.87 10.69
CA PRO A 411 22.23 -10.50 11.11
C PRO A 411 22.99 -11.03 9.89
N VAL A 412 24.09 -10.39 9.59
CA VAL A 412 25.02 -10.79 8.52
C VAL A 412 26.12 -11.61 9.19
N LEU A 413 26.51 -12.75 8.64
CA LEU A 413 27.66 -13.46 9.15
C LEU A 413 28.93 -12.72 8.79
N PHE A 414 29.79 -12.59 9.78
CA PHE A 414 31.06 -11.85 9.69
C PHE A 414 32.20 -12.66 10.30
N CYS A 415 33.34 -12.64 9.63
CA CYS A 415 34.57 -13.21 10.17
C CYS A 415 35.46 -12.07 10.70
N ALA A 416 35.79 -12.12 11.99
CA ALA A 416 36.60 -11.11 12.64
C ALA A 416 38.05 -11.10 12.13
N ASP A 417 38.58 -12.24 11.69
CA ASP A 417 39.98 -12.39 11.27
C ASP A 417 40.27 -11.79 9.90
N CYS A 418 39.41 -12.03 8.91
CA CYS A 418 39.63 -11.58 7.54
C CYS A 418 38.64 -10.54 7.02
N GLY A 419 37.65 -10.16 7.83
CA GLY A 419 36.62 -9.20 7.44
C GLY A 419 35.56 -9.76 6.47
N TRP A 420 35.55 -11.06 6.18
CA TRP A 420 34.55 -11.69 5.33
C TRP A 420 33.15 -11.45 5.87
N LYS A 421 32.21 -11.18 4.94
CA LYS A 421 30.77 -11.04 5.23
C LYS A 421 29.97 -11.97 4.32
N SER A 422 28.78 -12.36 4.76
CA SER A 422 27.86 -13.17 3.96
C SER A 422 27.26 -12.37 2.81
N ASP A 423 28.03 -12.03 1.79
CA ASP A 423 27.58 -11.30 0.62
C ASP A 423 26.75 -12.18 -0.30
N CYS A 424 25.73 -11.60 -0.92
CA CYS A 424 24.97 -12.29 -1.94
C CYS A 424 25.78 -12.34 -3.25
N PRO A 425 25.92 -13.51 -3.91
CA PRO A 425 26.68 -13.59 -5.17
C PRO A 425 25.99 -12.87 -6.33
N HIS A 426 24.67 -12.66 -6.24
CA HIS A 426 23.83 -12.09 -7.29
C HIS A 426 23.46 -10.62 -7.04
N CYS A 427 23.65 -10.12 -5.82
CA CYS A 427 23.27 -8.77 -5.40
C CYS A 427 24.43 -8.07 -4.71
N SER A 428 24.47 -6.74 -4.78
CA SER A 428 25.36 -5.91 -3.94
C SER A 428 24.74 -5.71 -2.54
N ALA A 429 24.25 -6.78 -1.95
CA ALA A 429 23.61 -6.82 -0.62
C ALA A 429 24.12 -8.04 0.13
N HIS A 430 24.04 -7.99 1.46
CA HIS A 430 24.40 -9.13 2.29
C HIS A 430 23.24 -10.14 2.37
N GLN A 431 23.57 -11.42 2.54
CA GLN A 431 22.63 -12.44 2.91
C GLN A 431 22.41 -12.43 4.43
N VAL A 432 21.18 -12.59 4.82
CA VAL A 432 20.72 -12.59 6.22
C VAL A 432 20.83 -14.00 6.78
N PHE A 433 21.41 -14.11 7.96
CA PHE A 433 21.45 -15.36 8.70
C PHE A 433 20.12 -15.64 9.39
N HIS A 434 19.52 -16.80 9.11
CA HIS A 434 18.33 -17.33 9.76
C HIS A 434 18.74 -18.48 10.68
N LYS A 435 18.68 -18.24 12.00
CA LYS A 435 19.16 -19.18 13.02
C LYS A 435 18.33 -20.47 13.06
N GLY A 436 17.00 -20.36 12.89
CA GLY A 436 16.07 -21.48 13.02
C GLY A 436 16.33 -22.65 12.05
N ASP A 437 16.71 -22.34 10.81
CA ASP A 437 17.04 -23.35 9.77
C ASP A 437 18.51 -23.29 9.32
N ARG A 438 19.34 -22.48 9.99
CA ARG A 438 20.77 -22.27 9.71
C ARG A 438 21.04 -21.97 8.23
N THR A 439 20.25 -21.06 7.65
CA THR A 439 20.40 -20.62 6.26
C THR A 439 20.83 -19.15 6.17
N LEU A 440 21.48 -18.81 5.04
CA LEU A 440 21.75 -17.45 4.60
C LEU A 440 20.78 -17.13 3.47
N ARG A 441 19.98 -16.07 3.59
CA ARG A 441 18.98 -15.68 2.58
C ARG A 441 19.18 -14.25 2.11
N CYS A 442 19.16 -14.06 0.81
CA CYS A 442 19.13 -12.72 0.22
C CYS A 442 17.67 -12.25 0.09
N HIS A 443 17.29 -11.18 0.78
CA HIS A 443 15.94 -10.62 0.72
C HIS A 443 15.65 -9.83 -0.57
N HIS A 444 16.64 -9.65 -1.44
CA HIS A 444 16.48 -8.96 -2.74
C HIS A 444 16.19 -9.92 -3.90
N CYS A 445 16.92 -11.03 -3.98
CA CYS A 445 16.76 -12.01 -5.07
C CYS A 445 16.24 -13.38 -4.63
N GLY A 446 16.10 -13.61 -3.31
CA GLY A 446 15.61 -14.89 -2.77
C GLY A 446 16.67 -16.00 -2.71
N ASP A 447 17.93 -15.75 -3.14
CA ASP A 447 19.00 -16.74 -3.05
C ASP A 447 19.14 -17.23 -1.61
N THR A 448 19.13 -18.56 -1.43
CA THR A 448 19.18 -19.22 -0.12
C THR A 448 20.28 -20.25 -0.10
N ARG A 449 21.17 -20.17 0.90
CA ARG A 449 22.33 -21.06 1.06
C ARG A 449 22.44 -21.56 2.48
N ARG A 450 23.08 -22.71 2.67
CA ARG A 450 23.47 -23.16 4.01
C ARG A 450 24.59 -22.28 4.57
N VAL A 451 24.60 -22.12 5.88
CA VAL A 451 25.73 -21.49 6.57
C VAL A 451 26.99 -22.31 6.33
N PRO A 452 28.09 -21.72 5.87
CA PRO A 452 29.34 -22.44 5.68
C PRO A 452 29.89 -22.90 7.06
N PRO A 453 30.50 -24.09 7.17
CA PRO A 453 31.06 -24.59 8.42
C PRO A 453 32.28 -23.80 8.90
N ALA A 454 32.94 -23.10 8.00
CA ALA A 454 34.08 -22.21 8.27
C ALA A 454 34.07 -21.02 7.29
N CYS A 455 34.79 -19.96 7.62
CA CYS A 455 34.88 -18.77 6.79
C CYS A 455 35.40 -19.11 5.37
N PRO A 456 34.67 -18.79 4.32
CA PRO A 456 35.12 -19.07 2.95
C PRO A 456 36.38 -18.26 2.55
N GLY A 457 36.70 -17.18 3.29
CA GLY A 457 37.87 -16.34 3.00
C GLY A 457 39.17 -16.83 3.66
N CYS A 458 39.11 -17.32 4.91
CA CYS A 458 40.34 -17.67 5.65
C CYS A 458 40.28 -19.02 6.37
N GLY A 459 39.14 -19.75 6.29
CA GLY A 459 38.99 -21.05 6.95
C GLY A 459 38.69 -21.00 8.45
N ASN A 460 38.58 -19.82 9.07
CA ASN A 460 38.24 -19.69 10.49
C ASN A 460 36.85 -20.27 10.76
N PRO A 461 36.67 -21.20 11.73
CA PRO A 461 35.35 -21.72 12.09
C PRO A 461 34.49 -20.71 12.83
N ASP A 462 35.08 -19.66 13.46
CA ASP A 462 34.38 -18.67 14.27
C ASP A 462 33.78 -17.56 13.41
N ILE A 463 32.67 -17.88 12.73
CA ILE A 463 31.87 -16.90 11.99
C ILE A 463 30.72 -16.41 12.89
N LEU A 464 30.71 -15.12 13.19
CA LEU A 464 29.76 -14.54 14.14
C LEU A 464 28.66 -13.74 13.41
N PRO A 465 27.40 -13.75 13.92
CA PRO A 465 26.37 -12.88 13.41
C PRO A 465 26.63 -11.42 13.84
N LEU A 466 26.70 -10.53 12.87
CA LEU A 466 26.84 -9.08 13.08
C LEU A 466 25.44 -8.44 12.94
N GLY A 467 25.03 -7.71 13.99
CA GLY A 467 23.73 -7.04 14.03
C GLY A 467 22.76 -7.69 15.03
N LYS A 468 21.93 -6.86 15.67
CA LYS A 468 20.90 -7.32 16.61
C LYS A 468 19.55 -7.36 15.89
N GLY A 469 19.01 -8.55 15.71
CA GLY A 469 17.66 -8.77 15.19
C GLY A 469 16.61 -8.88 16.29
N THR A 470 15.34 -8.98 15.92
CA THR A 470 14.22 -9.25 16.85
C THR A 470 14.41 -10.53 17.64
N GLU A 471 15.02 -11.56 17.05
CA GLU A 471 15.36 -12.84 17.69
C GLU A 471 16.34 -12.65 18.85
N GLN A 472 17.37 -11.85 18.65
CA GLN A 472 18.34 -11.57 19.72
C GLN A 472 17.75 -10.72 20.86
N LEU A 473 16.80 -9.82 20.55
CA LEU A 473 16.06 -9.08 21.59
C LEU A 473 15.16 -10.01 22.40
N GLU A 474 14.50 -10.97 21.75
CA GLU A 474 13.67 -11.99 22.37
C GLU A 474 14.52 -12.83 23.34
N GLU A 475 15.63 -13.42 22.86
CA GLU A 475 16.55 -14.21 23.69
C GLU A 475 17.12 -13.43 24.88
N GLU A 476 17.47 -12.16 24.66
CA GLU A 476 18.01 -11.32 25.74
C GLU A 476 16.93 -10.98 26.78
N LEU A 477 15.70 -10.71 26.37
CA LEU A 477 14.57 -10.49 27.28
C LEU A 477 14.22 -11.77 28.06
N GLU A 478 14.17 -12.92 27.39
CA GLU A 478 13.96 -14.22 28.07
C GLU A 478 15.01 -14.47 29.14
N ARG A 479 16.28 -14.18 28.84
CA ARG A 479 17.38 -14.29 29.82
C ARG A 479 17.23 -13.32 30.97
N LEU A 480 16.89 -12.05 30.72
CA LEU A 480 16.77 -10.99 31.75
C LEU A 480 15.52 -11.18 32.61
N LEU A 481 14.43 -11.71 32.06
CA LEU A 481 13.16 -11.93 32.75
C LEU A 481 13.00 -13.34 33.31
N ARG A 482 14.01 -14.21 33.22
CA ARG A 482 13.95 -15.62 33.65
C ARG A 482 13.42 -15.83 35.07
N ASN A 483 13.75 -14.93 35.98
CA ASN A 483 13.35 -15.01 37.39
C ASN A 483 12.13 -14.14 37.71
N VAL A 484 11.52 -13.51 36.70
CA VAL A 484 10.33 -12.69 36.89
C VAL A 484 9.09 -13.57 36.79
N GLN A 485 8.25 -13.51 37.81
CA GLN A 485 7.02 -14.30 37.89
C GLN A 485 5.80 -13.41 37.60
N ARG A 486 4.84 -13.99 36.95
CA ARG A 486 3.49 -13.49 36.73
C ARG A 486 2.69 -13.58 38.04
N PRO A 487 1.51 -12.92 38.14
CA PRO A 487 0.64 -13.05 39.31
C PRO A 487 0.18 -14.48 39.59
N ASP A 488 0.14 -15.36 38.58
CA ASP A 488 -0.23 -16.76 38.72
C ASP A 488 0.95 -17.68 39.14
N GLY A 489 2.13 -17.11 39.38
CA GLY A 489 3.36 -17.83 39.75
C GLY A 489 4.13 -18.44 38.54
N ASN A 490 3.61 -18.34 37.33
CA ASN A 490 4.31 -18.80 36.16
C ASN A 490 5.42 -17.84 35.74
N PRO A 491 6.48 -18.31 35.06
CA PRO A 491 7.53 -17.43 34.56
C PRO A 491 7.01 -16.52 33.41
N ALA A 492 7.63 -15.35 33.28
CA ALA A 492 7.36 -14.38 32.23
C ALA A 492 7.52 -15.04 30.83
N ARG A 493 6.59 -14.78 29.95
CA ARG A 493 6.60 -15.29 28.57
C ARG A 493 6.85 -14.15 27.57
N VAL A 494 7.95 -14.28 26.82
CA VAL A 494 8.30 -13.39 25.70
C VAL A 494 7.86 -14.05 24.39
N ALA A 495 7.36 -13.27 23.46
CA ALA A 495 7.04 -13.76 22.10
C ALA A 495 7.44 -12.73 21.07
N ARG A 496 7.72 -13.21 19.84
CA ARG A 496 8.15 -12.37 18.73
C ARG A 496 7.17 -12.46 17.56
N ILE A 497 6.82 -11.30 17.01
CA ILE A 497 6.05 -11.19 15.76
C ILE A 497 6.83 -10.34 14.76
N ASP A 498 7.30 -10.98 13.71
CA ASP A 498 7.98 -10.34 12.58
C ASP A 498 7.67 -11.08 11.25
N ALA A 499 8.28 -10.61 10.16
CA ALA A 499 8.05 -11.21 8.83
C ALA A 499 8.50 -12.68 8.73
N ASP A 500 9.44 -13.13 9.57
CA ASP A 500 9.95 -14.50 9.53
C ASP A 500 9.02 -15.45 10.28
N THR A 501 8.48 -15.02 11.43
CA THR A 501 7.56 -15.83 12.25
C THR A 501 6.16 -15.92 11.63
N THR A 502 5.80 -15.03 10.71
CA THR A 502 4.46 -14.92 10.12
C THR A 502 4.36 -15.44 8.68
N ARG A 503 5.38 -16.13 8.16
CA ARG A 503 5.41 -16.61 6.76
C ARG A 503 4.32 -17.62 6.40
N HIS A 504 3.93 -18.47 7.35
CA HIS A 504 2.92 -19.49 7.10
C HIS A 504 1.52 -18.92 7.26
N LYS A 505 0.62 -19.35 6.38
CA LYS A 505 -0.79 -18.93 6.44
C LYS A 505 -1.40 -19.31 7.80
N GLY A 506 -2.00 -18.32 8.48
CA GLY A 506 -2.60 -18.52 9.81
C GLY A 506 -1.62 -18.35 10.99
N ALA A 507 -0.30 -18.23 10.76
CA ALA A 507 0.67 -18.09 11.84
C ALA A 507 0.51 -16.73 12.59
N LEU A 508 0.28 -15.67 11.86
CA LEU A 508 0.03 -14.35 12.45
C LEU A 508 -1.22 -14.35 13.33
N GLU A 509 -2.32 -14.92 12.84
CA GLU A 509 -3.57 -15.02 13.57
C GLU A 509 -3.43 -15.85 14.86
N ALA A 510 -2.69 -16.96 14.79
CA ALA A 510 -2.43 -17.81 15.97
C ALA A 510 -1.59 -17.07 17.02
N GLN A 511 -0.52 -16.38 16.60
CA GLN A 511 0.32 -15.59 17.52
C GLN A 511 -0.45 -14.42 18.15
N LEU A 512 -1.27 -13.72 17.36
CA LEU A 512 -2.12 -12.66 17.87
C LEU A 512 -3.15 -13.17 18.87
N ALA A 513 -3.73 -14.35 18.65
CA ALA A 513 -4.64 -14.98 19.60
C ALA A 513 -3.96 -15.23 20.97
N GLN A 514 -2.71 -15.69 20.99
CA GLN A 514 -1.94 -15.86 22.23
C GLN A 514 -1.67 -14.53 22.98
N VAL A 515 -1.43 -13.44 22.22
CA VAL A 515 -1.29 -12.11 22.85
C VAL A 515 -2.64 -11.65 23.43
N HIS A 516 -3.72 -11.84 22.69
CA HIS A 516 -5.07 -11.45 23.14
C HIS A 516 -5.57 -12.27 24.34
N SER A 517 -5.22 -13.56 24.43
CA SER A 517 -5.57 -14.41 25.58
C SER A 517 -4.81 -14.00 26.86
N GLY A 518 -3.70 -13.26 26.72
CA GLY A 518 -2.82 -12.89 27.84
C GLY A 518 -1.78 -13.95 28.16
N GLU A 519 -1.55 -14.90 27.28
CA GLU A 519 -0.48 -15.89 27.43
C GLU A 519 0.92 -15.29 27.27
N VAL A 520 1.05 -14.15 26.55
CA VAL A 520 2.29 -13.45 26.30
C VAL A 520 2.35 -12.18 27.15
N ASP A 521 3.46 -11.97 27.85
CA ASP A 521 3.67 -10.78 28.70
C ASP A 521 4.47 -9.70 27.98
N VAL A 522 5.48 -10.11 27.21
CA VAL A 522 6.33 -9.19 26.44
C VAL A 522 6.32 -9.58 24.97
N LEU A 523 5.78 -8.69 24.15
CA LEU A 523 5.74 -8.85 22.71
C LEU A 523 6.88 -8.08 22.06
N VAL A 524 7.78 -8.77 21.35
CA VAL A 524 8.85 -8.15 20.58
C VAL A 524 8.41 -8.11 19.10
N GLY A 525 8.54 -6.96 18.46
CA GLY A 525 8.17 -6.88 17.05
C GLY A 525 8.72 -5.68 16.30
N THR A 526 8.40 -5.65 15.01
CA THR A 526 8.74 -4.55 14.11
C THR A 526 7.50 -3.68 13.82
N GLN A 527 7.51 -2.92 12.74
CA GLN A 527 6.38 -2.07 12.32
C GLN A 527 5.02 -2.81 12.21
N MET A 528 5.05 -4.14 12.01
CA MET A 528 3.82 -4.93 11.88
C MET A 528 2.96 -4.90 13.16
N VAL A 529 3.57 -4.98 14.32
CA VAL A 529 2.84 -4.99 15.60
C VAL A 529 2.36 -3.58 16.02
N ALA A 530 2.98 -2.53 15.49
CA ALA A 530 2.54 -1.16 15.74
C ALA A 530 1.25 -0.78 14.98
N LYS A 531 0.88 -1.55 13.93
CA LYS A 531 -0.24 -1.26 13.04
C LYS A 531 -1.35 -2.32 13.13
N GLY A 532 -2.60 -1.90 12.99
CA GLY A 532 -3.75 -2.77 12.70
C GLY A 532 -4.32 -3.62 13.82
N HIS A 533 -3.64 -3.78 14.96
CA HIS A 533 -4.07 -4.69 16.03
C HIS A 533 -4.57 -3.95 17.28
N ASP A 534 -5.56 -4.51 17.95
CA ASP A 534 -6.16 -3.95 19.16
C ASP A 534 -5.76 -4.76 20.39
N PHE A 535 -4.65 -4.38 21.01
CA PHE A 535 -4.13 -5.04 22.20
C PHE A 535 -4.70 -4.37 23.47
N ARG A 536 -5.53 -5.08 24.22
CA ARG A 536 -6.22 -4.52 25.39
C ARG A 536 -5.35 -4.38 26.61
N ARG A 537 -4.37 -5.29 26.81
CA ARG A 537 -3.54 -5.38 28.04
C ARG A 537 -2.20 -4.69 27.93
N ILE A 538 -1.84 -4.12 26.76
CA ILE A 538 -0.57 -3.42 26.62
C ILE A 538 -0.66 -2.05 27.29
N THR A 539 0.10 -1.88 28.36
CA THR A 539 0.23 -0.63 29.11
C THR A 539 1.60 0.02 28.93
N LEU A 540 2.60 -0.73 28.45
CA LEU A 540 3.95 -0.24 28.15
C LEU A 540 4.32 -0.52 26.70
N VAL A 541 4.81 0.50 26.00
CA VAL A 541 5.44 0.38 24.69
C VAL A 541 6.86 0.91 24.78
N ALA A 542 7.84 0.19 24.28
CA ALA A 542 9.23 0.65 24.24
C ALA A 542 9.79 0.63 22.81
N ALA A 543 10.38 1.73 22.39
CA ALA A 543 11.17 1.83 21.16
C ALA A 543 12.66 1.67 21.47
N VAL A 544 13.26 0.62 20.94
CA VAL A 544 14.67 0.30 21.14
C VAL A 544 15.45 0.68 19.89
N GLN A 545 16.51 1.47 20.04
CA GLN A 545 17.40 1.92 18.95
C GLN A 545 16.67 2.61 17.77
N PRO A 546 15.81 3.61 18.00
CA PRO A 546 15.11 4.32 16.93
C PRO A 546 16.04 5.19 16.09
N ASP A 547 17.20 5.59 16.62
CA ASP A 547 18.15 6.54 16.01
C ASP A 547 18.63 6.11 14.63
N GLY A 548 18.74 4.80 14.37
CA GLY A 548 19.17 4.29 13.07
C GLY A 548 18.31 4.79 11.89
N ALA A 549 17.07 5.19 12.13
CA ALA A 549 16.24 5.81 11.11
C ALA A 549 16.64 7.26 10.82
N LEU A 550 17.14 8.00 11.81
CA LEU A 550 17.54 9.40 11.67
C LEU A 550 18.83 9.57 10.87
N PHE A 551 19.70 8.54 10.84
CA PHE A 551 20.94 8.53 10.06
C PHE A 551 20.75 8.13 8.59
N SER A 552 19.50 7.98 8.14
CA SER A 552 19.20 7.72 6.75
C SER A 552 19.37 8.97 5.89
N SER A 553 19.91 8.80 4.69
CA SER A 553 19.93 9.86 3.67
C SER A 553 18.55 10.20 3.09
N ASP A 554 17.51 9.43 3.45
CA ASP A 554 16.14 9.65 3.02
C ASP A 554 15.51 10.80 3.83
N PHE A 555 15.21 11.91 3.18
CA PHE A 555 14.59 13.10 3.81
C PHE A 555 13.23 12.82 4.47
N ARG A 556 12.57 11.70 4.13
CA ARG A 556 11.31 11.24 4.76
C ARG A 556 11.54 10.40 6.02
N ALA A 557 12.78 10.09 6.36
CA ALA A 557 13.07 9.22 7.50
C ALA A 557 12.59 9.77 8.85
N PRO A 558 12.74 11.08 9.17
CA PRO A 558 12.18 11.67 10.40
C PRO A 558 10.65 11.56 10.45
N GLU A 559 9.96 11.82 9.33
CA GLU A 559 8.50 11.68 9.22
C GLU A 559 8.05 10.25 9.48
N ARG A 560 8.69 9.27 8.83
CA ARG A 560 8.36 7.84 9.03
C ARG A 560 8.61 7.37 10.46
N LEU A 561 9.71 7.83 11.06
CA LEU A 561 10.02 7.51 12.45
C LEU A 561 8.97 8.08 13.38
N PHE A 562 8.66 9.36 13.25
CA PHE A 562 7.65 10.01 14.08
C PHE A 562 6.29 9.31 13.97
N CYS A 563 5.82 9.03 12.74
CA CYS A 563 4.58 8.30 12.49
C CYS A 563 4.57 6.92 13.16
N LEU A 564 5.65 6.15 13.01
CA LEU A 564 5.79 4.84 13.64
C LEU A 564 5.71 4.91 15.16
N LEU A 565 6.44 5.84 15.76
CA LEU A 565 6.48 6.01 17.22
C LEU A 565 5.13 6.47 17.77
N MET A 566 4.44 7.40 17.09
CA MET A 566 3.10 7.84 17.46
C MET A 566 2.06 6.71 17.35
N GLN A 567 2.13 5.89 16.30
CA GLN A 567 1.26 4.72 16.15
C GLN A 567 1.51 3.68 17.24
N ALA A 568 2.78 3.43 17.58
CA ALA A 568 3.17 2.53 18.64
C ALA A 568 2.71 3.05 20.01
N ALA A 569 2.92 4.34 20.30
CA ALA A 569 2.40 5.00 21.50
C ALA A 569 0.90 4.80 21.65
N GLY A 570 0.17 4.91 20.53
CA GLY A 570 -1.28 4.68 20.51
C GLY A 570 -1.73 3.27 20.89
N ARG A 571 -0.82 2.30 21.03
CA ARG A 571 -1.12 0.93 21.50
C ARG A 571 -1.14 0.82 23.02
N ALA A 572 -0.40 1.67 23.71
CA ALA A 572 -0.40 1.67 25.17
C ALA A 572 -1.71 2.25 25.74
N GLY A 573 -2.33 1.52 26.63
CA GLY A 573 -3.53 1.96 27.36
C GLY A 573 -4.74 2.19 26.47
N ARG A 574 -4.95 1.35 25.48
CA ARG A 574 -6.07 1.51 24.54
C ARG A 574 -7.40 1.15 25.17
N ASP A 575 -7.42 0.17 26.05
CA ASP A 575 -8.59 -0.17 26.85
C ASP A 575 -8.57 0.63 28.16
N ALA A 576 -9.35 1.71 28.21
CA ALA A 576 -9.40 2.61 29.35
C ALA A 576 -9.95 1.93 30.60
N SER A 577 -10.88 0.96 30.46
CA SER A 577 -11.45 0.20 31.57
C SER A 577 -10.36 -0.69 32.20
N TYR A 578 -9.62 -1.43 31.39
CA TYR A 578 -8.52 -2.26 31.86
C TYR A 578 -7.45 -1.42 32.59
N VAL A 579 -7.07 -0.26 32.03
CA VAL A 579 -6.11 0.66 32.64
C VAL A 579 -6.58 1.17 34.01
N SER A 580 -7.87 1.53 34.09
CA SER A 580 -8.48 1.99 35.35
C SER A 580 -8.52 0.88 36.37
N ASP A 581 -8.95 -0.34 36.00
CA ASP A 581 -9.05 -1.49 36.91
C ASP A 581 -7.67 -1.91 37.48
N GLN A 582 -6.62 -1.79 36.66
CA GLN A 582 -5.25 -2.07 37.09
C GLN A 582 -4.59 -0.90 37.88
N GLY A 583 -5.22 0.27 37.92
CA GLY A 583 -4.59 1.49 38.45
C GLY A 583 -3.29 1.88 37.74
N SER A 584 -3.13 1.47 36.50
CA SER A 584 -1.90 1.63 35.73
C SER A 584 -1.86 2.95 34.97
N GLN A 585 -0.66 3.47 34.79
CA GLN A 585 -0.42 4.58 33.88
C GLN A 585 0.22 4.06 32.59
N PRO A 586 -0.42 4.24 31.42
CA PRO A 586 0.18 3.86 30.14
C PRO A 586 1.45 4.67 29.87
N GLU A 587 2.50 3.98 29.41
CA GLU A 587 3.80 4.59 29.14
C GLU A 587 4.35 4.19 27.77
N MET A 588 5.08 5.14 27.17
CA MET A 588 5.95 4.87 26.05
C MET A 588 7.40 5.23 26.43
N TRP A 589 8.29 4.28 26.27
CA TRP A 589 9.72 4.44 26.53
C TRP A 589 10.49 4.52 25.22
N VAL A 590 11.37 5.51 25.08
CA VAL A 590 12.21 5.69 23.91
C VAL A 590 13.68 5.69 24.37
N GLN A 591 14.42 4.67 23.98
CA GLN A 591 15.86 4.58 24.24
C GLN A 591 16.63 5.14 23.05
N THR A 592 17.20 6.33 23.20
CA THR A 592 17.87 7.08 22.13
C THR A 592 19.23 7.61 22.54
N MET A 593 20.13 7.81 21.57
CA MET A 593 21.42 8.45 21.78
C MET A 593 21.33 9.98 21.74
N ASP A 594 20.21 10.53 21.24
CA ASP A 594 19.96 11.97 21.15
C ASP A 594 18.54 12.32 21.64
N PRO A 595 18.33 12.37 22.97
CA PRO A 595 17.04 12.70 23.55
C PRO A 595 16.53 14.11 23.19
N GLN A 596 17.43 15.01 22.77
CA GLN A 596 17.09 16.39 22.43
C GLN A 596 16.66 16.57 20.98
N HIS A 597 16.79 15.53 20.16
CA HIS A 597 16.36 15.60 18.77
C HIS A 597 14.90 16.01 18.64
N SER A 598 14.59 16.92 17.72
CA SER A 598 13.27 17.54 17.57
C SER A 598 12.12 16.53 17.38
N VAL A 599 12.37 15.43 16.69
CA VAL A 599 11.43 14.30 16.53
C VAL A 599 10.99 13.76 17.89
N PHE A 600 11.93 13.54 18.82
CA PHE A 600 11.62 12.99 20.14
C PHE A 600 10.99 14.01 21.07
N GLN A 601 11.38 15.29 20.95
CA GLN A 601 10.75 16.36 21.73
C GLN A 601 9.28 16.56 21.35
N ALA A 602 8.96 16.56 20.06
CA ALA A 602 7.58 16.61 19.58
C ALA A 602 6.78 15.35 20.00
N LEU A 603 7.40 14.17 19.91
CA LEU A 603 6.79 12.92 20.37
C LEU A 603 6.46 12.95 21.87
N ARG A 604 7.34 13.52 22.71
CA ARG A 604 7.13 13.64 24.17
C ARG A 604 5.86 14.40 24.51
N GLN A 605 5.49 15.36 23.68
CA GLN A 605 4.30 16.18 23.84
C GLN A 605 3.11 15.68 23.02
N HIS A 606 3.26 14.61 22.23
CA HIS A 606 2.29 14.16 21.22
C HIS A 606 1.89 15.28 20.25
N ASP A 607 2.78 16.24 20.00
CA ASP A 607 2.52 17.42 19.17
C ASP A 607 2.92 17.20 17.70
N TYR A 608 2.04 16.52 16.96
CA TYR A 608 2.20 16.37 15.51
C TYR A 608 2.25 17.73 14.78
N PRO A 609 1.39 18.73 15.10
CA PRO A 609 1.48 20.06 14.48
C PRO A 609 2.84 20.74 14.61
N ALA A 610 3.48 20.67 15.78
CA ALA A 610 4.83 21.24 15.97
C ALA A 610 5.86 20.51 15.13
N PHE A 611 5.84 19.17 15.13
CA PHE A 611 6.67 18.34 14.28
C PHE A 611 6.50 18.70 12.80
N ALA A 612 5.26 18.76 12.32
CA ALA A 612 4.96 19.06 10.92
C ALA A 612 5.45 20.46 10.49
N ARG A 613 5.23 21.49 11.34
CA ARG A 613 5.73 22.85 11.07
C ARG A 613 7.24 22.90 10.93
N GLN A 614 7.96 22.21 11.81
CA GLN A 614 9.41 22.17 11.75
C GLN A 614 9.89 21.45 10.49
N GLN A 615 9.39 20.27 10.22
CA GLN A 615 9.76 19.49 9.04
C GLN A 615 9.43 20.20 7.72
N LEU A 616 8.28 20.87 7.63
CA LEU A 616 7.92 21.66 6.45
C LEU A 616 8.84 22.86 6.26
N ARG A 617 9.29 23.51 7.34
CA ARG A 617 10.29 24.59 7.25
C ARG A 617 11.61 24.05 6.68
N GLU A 618 12.15 22.97 7.27
CA GLU A 618 13.38 22.35 6.80
C GLU A 618 13.30 21.92 5.33
N ARG A 619 12.17 21.35 4.90
CA ARG A 619 11.95 20.95 3.50
C ARG A 619 11.82 22.15 2.56
N ARG A 620 11.21 23.24 3.00
CA ARG A 620 11.10 24.48 2.22
C ARG A 620 12.47 25.09 2.00
N ASP A 621 13.26 25.19 3.06
CA ASP A 621 14.61 25.79 3.00
C ASP A 621 15.56 24.95 2.14
N ALA A 622 15.34 23.64 2.10
CA ALA A 622 16.11 22.69 1.27
C ALA A 622 15.53 22.45 -0.14
N GLY A 623 14.42 23.09 -0.52
CA GLY A 623 13.76 22.87 -1.82
C GLY A 623 13.23 21.44 -2.01
N MET A 624 12.81 20.77 -0.95
CA MET A 624 12.33 19.38 -1.01
C MET A 624 10.79 19.26 -1.07
N PRO A 625 10.23 18.13 -1.49
CA PRO A 625 8.78 17.91 -1.45
C PRO A 625 8.18 18.18 -0.06
N PRO A 626 7.05 18.88 0.06
CA PRO A 626 6.07 19.23 -1.01
C PRO A 626 6.35 20.52 -1.78
N PHE A 627 7.49 21.19 -1.60
CA PHE A 627 7.82 22.46 -2.24
C PHE A 627 8.54 22.29 -3.59
N ALA A 628 9.04 21.10 -3.87
CA ALA A 628 9.53 20.69 -5.18
C ALA A 628 8.81 19.39 -5.62
N PHE A 629 8.88 19.08 -6.90
CA PHE A 629 8.28 17.92 -7.52
C PHE A 629 9.36 17.09 -8.18
N GLN A 630 9.36 15.78 -7.92
CA GLN A 630 10.46 14.90 -8.26
C GLN A 630 10.00 13.71 -9.09
N ALA A 631 10.87 13.26 -9.97
CA ALA A 631 10.77 11.98 -10.65
C ALA A 631 12.15 11.29 -10.65
N LEU A 632 12.17 9.97 -10.51
CA LEU A 632 13.36 9.16 -10.67
C LEU A 632 13.31 8.41 -11.99
N VAL A 633 14.33 8.60 -12.82
CA VAL A 633 14.56 7.74 -13.99
C VAL A 633 15.55 6.67 -13.59
N ARG A 634 15.14 5.41 -13.72
CA ARG A 634 15.95 4.24 -13.33
C ARG A 634 16.26 3.42 -14.56
N ALA A 635 17.46 2.91 -14.62
CA ALA A 635 17.92 1.98 -15.64
C ALA A 635 18.48 0.72 -14.99
N ASP A 636 18.02 -0.42 -15.47
CA ASP A 636 18.49 -1.74 -15.11
C ASP A 636 19.25 -2.30 -16.33
N ALA A 637 20.50 -2.70 -16.18
CA ALA A 637 21.35 -3.14 -17.29
C ALA A 637 22.23 -4.34 -16.91
N ARG A 638 22.90 -4.91 -17.89
CA ARG A 638 23.85 -6.01 -17.66
C ARG A 638 25.12 -5.56 -16.93
N THR A 639 25.50 -4.29 -17.10
CA THR A 639 26.65 -3.67 -16.45
C THR A 639 26.28 -2.31 -15.90
N GLN A 640 26.96 -1.86 -14.87
CA GLN A 640 26.75 -0.54 -14.26
C GLN A 640 27.08 0.59 -15.25
N GLU A 641 28.09 0.39 -16.08
CA GLU A 641 28.46 1.34 -17.13
C GLU A 641 27.35 1.51 -18.17
N ALA A 642 26.72 0.42 -18.63
CA ALA A 642 25.60 0.47 -19.57
C ALA A 642 24.40 1.21 -18.97
N ALA A 643 24.09 1.00 -17.68
CA ALA A 643 23.01 1.71 -17.01
C ALA A 643 23.27 3.21 -16.92
N GLN A 644 24.49 3.60 -16.49
CA GLN A 644 24.87 5.00 -16.37
C GLN A 644 25.04 5.70 -17.72
N SER A 645 25.58 5.01 -18.73
CA SER A 645 25.73 5.55 -20.09
C SER A 645 24.38 5.89 -20.71
N PHE A 646 23.38 5.01 -20.55
CA PHE A 646 22.02 5.28 -20.99
C PHE A 646 21.42 6.51 -20.29
N LEU A 647 21.57 6.63 -18.97
CA LEU A 647 21.02 7.76 -18.21
C LEU A 647 21.78 9.06 -18.53
N ARG A 648 23.10 9.02 -18.78
CA ARG A 648 23.86 10.19 -19.25
C ARG A 648 23.38 10.65 -20.62
N ALA A 649 23.22 9.75 -21.57
CA ALA A 649 22.69 10.07 -22.89
C ALA A 649 21.25 10.67 -22.81
N ALA A 650 20.46 10.20 -21.86
CA ALA A 650 19.13 10.77 -21.57
C ALA A 650 19.22 12.18 -21.00
N SER A 651 20.18 12.46 -20.10
CA SER A 651 20.45 13.80 -19.55
C SER A 651 20.95 14.76 -20.66
N ASP A 652 21.89 14.31 -21.48
CA ASP A 652 22.43 15.10 -22.58
C ASP A 652 21.34 15.48 -23.59
N ALA A 653 20.45 14.54 -23.93
CA ALA A 653 19.28 14.80 -24.78
C ALA A 653 18.33 15.84 -24.17
N ALA A 654 18.19 15.85 -22.83
CA ALA A 654 17.41 16.86 -22.14
C ALA A 654 18.03 18.26 -22.23
N GLN A 655 19.37 18.36 -22.19
CA GLN A 655 20.10 19.64 -22.25
C GLN A 655 20.20 20.18 -23.68
N GLN A 656 20.28 19.32 -24.70
CA GLN A 656 20.42 19.70 -26.12
C GLN A 656 19.08 19.96 -26.80
N GLY A 657 17.97 19.50 -26.23
CA GLY A 657 16.64 19.61 -26.82
C GLY A 657 15.97 20.94 -26.53
N GLN A 658 14.87 21.21 -27.25
CA GLN A 658 13.94 22.32 -26.95
C GLN A 658 13.04 21.98 -25.72
N LEU A 659 13.61 21.29 -24.73
CA LEU A 659 12.88 20.90 -23.53
C LEU A 659 12.77 22.08 -22.56
N PRO A 660 11.73 22.14 -21.71
CA PRO A 660 11.57 23.23 -20.76
C PRO A 660 12.78 23.37 -19.84
N GLN A 661 13.30 24.61 -19.69
CA GLN A 661 14.53 24.89 -18.95
C GLN A 661 14.33 25.03 -17.42
N ASP A 662 13.10 24.99 -16.97
CA ASP A 662 12.70 25.12 -15.55
C ASP A 662 12.72 23.76 -14.79
N VAL A 663 13.43 22.77 -15.34
CA VAL A 663 13.59 21.43 -14.79
C VAL A 663 15.07 21.10 -14.61
N PHE A 664 15.44 20.60 -13.44
CA PHE A 664 16.80 20.17 -13.14
C PHE A 664 16.92 18.65 -13.33
N VAL A 665 17.91 18.24 -14.11
CA VAL A 665 18.27 16.83 -14.31
C VAL A 665 19.62 16.62 -13.66
N TYR A 666 19.64 15.84 -12.58
CA TYR A 666 20.85 15.55 -11.83
C TYR A 666 21.71 14.47 -12.52
N PRO A 667 23.01 14.40 -12.26
CA PRO A 667 23.85 13.33 -12.79
C PRO A 667 23.36 11.93 -12.37
N PRO A 668 23.48 10.92 -13.23
CA PRO A 668 23.13 9.55 -12.87
C PRO A 668 24.09 8.98 -11.83
N ILE A 669 23.53 8.29 -10.84
CA ILE A 669 24.26 7.61 -9.77
C ILE A 669 23.87 6.13 -9.70
N PRO A 670 24.75 5.24 -9.22
CA PRO A 670 24.35 3.90 -8.84
C PRO A 670 23.25 3.92 -7.77
N MET A 671 22.35 2.95 -7.78
CA MET A 671 21.41 2.80 -6.68
C MET A 671 22.14 2.30 -5.42
N SER A 672 21.58 2.54 -4.23
CA SER A 672 22.12 2.06 -2.95
C SER A 672 22.33 0.53 -2.94
N VAL A 673 21.45 -0.22 -3.58
CA VAL A 673 21.67 -1.63 -3.92
C VAL A 673 21.92 -1.70 -5.42
N GLN A 674 23.19 -1.64 -5.80
CA GLN A 674 23.61 -1.51 -7.20
C GLN A 674 23.21 -2.71 -8.05
N ARG A 675 23.35 -3.93 -7.51
CA ARG A 675 23.05 -5.18 -8.23
C ARG A 675 21.97 -5.99 -7.52
N VAL A 676 21.00 -6.43 -8.29
CA VAL A 676 19.94 -7.35 -7.83
C VAL A 676 19.72 -8.42 -8.89
N ALA A 677 19.80 -9.69 -8.51
CA ALA A 677 19.61 -10.84 -9.39
C ALA A 677 20.46 -10.73 -10.68
N ASN A 678 21.75 -10.39 -10.55
CA ASN A 678 22.70 -10.18 -11.63
C ASN A 678 22.37 -9.02 -12.61
N VAL A 679 21.51 -8.11 -12.21
CA VAL A 679 21.17 -6.90 -12.97
C VAL A 679 21.71 -5.69 -12.23
N GLU A 680 22.54 -4.88 -12.90
CA GLU A 680 23.09 -3.64 -12.39
C GLU A 680 22.07 -2.50 -12.54
N ARG A 681 22.05 -1.60 -11.55
CA ARG A 681 20.99 -0.60 -11.40
C ARG A 681 21.58 0.79 -11.16
N ALA A 682 21.12 1.76 -11.93
CA ALA A 682 21.42 3.18 -11.75
C ALA A 682 20.13 4.00 -11.74
N GLN A 683 20.20 5.20 -11.18
CA GLN A 683 19.09 6.14 -11.13
C GLN A 683 19.57 7.57 -11.36
N MET A 684 18.65 8.41 -11.78
CA MET A 684 18.85 9.83 -12.03
C MET A 684 17.64 10.59 -11.53
N LEU A 685 17.86 11.63 -10.73
CA LEU A 685 16.79 12.49 -10.22
C LEU A 685 16.46 13.58 -11.24
N VAL A 686 15.19 13.84 -11.41
CA VAL A 686 14.63 14.97 -12.15
C VAL A 686 13.74 15.76 -11.20
N GLU A 687 13.96 17.07 -11.12
CA GLU A 687 13.26 17.95 -10.17
C GLU A 687 12.77 19.22 -10.85
N ALA A 688 11.63 19.71 -10.41
CA ALA A 688 11.10 21.03 -10.79
C ALA A 688 10.38 21.68 -9.60
N MET A 689 10.37 23.01 -9.57
CA MET A 689 9.63 23.76 -8.53
C MET A 689 8.13 23.79 -8.80
N ASP A 690 7.70 23.44 -10.01
CA ASP A 690 6.30 23.39 -10.42
C ASP A 690 5.94 22.00 -11.02
N ARG A 691 4.81 21.47 -10.58
CA ARG A 691 4.31 20.15 -11.03
C ARG A 691 4.00 20.11 -12.53
N ARG A 692 3.47 21.19 -13.09
CA ARG A 692 3.13 21.25 -14.52
C ARG A 692 4.38 21.22 -15.39
N SER A 693 5.44 21.91 -14.95
CA SER A 693 6.74 21.92 -15.62
C SER A 693 7.36 20.52 -15.62
N LEU A 694 7.38 19.84 -14.46
CA LEU A 694 7.85 18.46 -14.41
C LEU A 694 7.06 17.54 -15.36
N GLN A 695 5.73 17.61 -15.36
CA GLN A 695 4.89 16.75 -16.20
C GLN A 695 5.05 17.06 -17.69
N ARG A 696 5.15 18.33 -18.08
CA ARG A 696 5.42 18.71 -19.49
C ARG A 696 6.77 18.18 -19.94
N PHE A 697 7.80 18.36 -19.11
CA PHE A 697 9.13 17.82 -19.39
C PHE A 697 9.12 16.30 -19.57
N LEU A 698 8.60 15.56 -18.61
CA LEU A 698 8.56 14.10 -18.66
C LEU A 698 7.80 13.60 -19.90
N HIS A 699 6.70 14.24 -20.26
CA HIS A 699 5.92 13.88 -21.44
C HIS A 699 6.70 14.12 -22.73
N ALA A 700 7.35 15.27 -22.88
CA ALA A 700 8.17 15.58 -24.03
C ALA A 700 9.44 14.71 -24.13
N TRP A 701 9.95 14.27 -23.00
CA TRP A 701 11.19 13.50 -22.89
C TRP A 701 11.01 11.99 -23.10
N GLN A 702 9.81 11.46 -22.83
CA GLN A 702 9.52 10.03 -22.95
C GLN A 702 9.82 9.43 -24.35
N PRO A 703 9.47 10.07 -25.48
CA PRO A 703 9.84 9.58 -26.81
C PRO A 703 11.36 9.47 -27.02
N TRP A 704 12.14 10.41 -26.45
CA TRP A 704 13.60 10.37 -26.49
C TRP A 704 14.17 9.19 -25.71
N LEU A 705 13.66 8.90 -24.54
CA LEU A 705 14.05 7.73 -23.74
C LEU A 705 13.75 6.42 -24.48
N GLN A 706 12.62 6.33 -25.19
CA GLN A 706 12.26 5.18 -26.03
C GLN A 706 13.23 5.06 -27.22
N TRP A 707 13.50 6.18 -27.90
CA TRP A 707 14.44 6.22 -29.03
C TRP A 707 15.86 5.82 -28.59
N LEU A 708 16.39 6.40 -27.50
CA LEU A 708 17.69 6.05 -26.96
C LEU A 708 17.80 4.55 -26.64
N ARG A 709 16.76 3.97 -26.04
CA ARG A 709 16.74 2.53 -25.75
C ARG A 709 16.81 1.66 -27.00
N SER A 710 16.31 2.13 -28.14
CA SER A 710 16.37 1.41 -29.40
C SER A 710 17.77 1.43 -30.07
N GLN A 711 18.66 2.32 -29.63
CA GLN A 711 19.99 2.48 -30.25
C GLN A 711 20.90 1.29 -29.93
N PRO A 712 21.78 0.88 -30.85
CA PRO A 712 22.67 -0.26 -30.68
C PRO A 712 23.56 -0.20 -29.44
N GLN A 713 24.06 1.00 -29.08
CA GLN A 713 24.93 1.21 -27.92
C GLN A 713 24.22 0.95 -26.57
N HIS A 714 22.89 0.99 -26.54
CA HIS A 714 22.09 0.78 -25.33
C HIS A 714 21.41 -0.59 -25.24
N LYS A 715 21.80 -1.56 -26.10
CA LYS A 715 21.29 -2.94 -26.07
C LYS A 715 21.53 -3.65 -24.71
N GLY A 716 22.53 -3.22 -23.94
CA GLY A 716 22.81 -3.71 -22.60
C GLY A 716 21.78 -3.33 -21.54
N VAL A 717 20.96 -2.32 -21.79
CA VAL A 717 19.86 -1.90 -20.90
C VAL A 717 18.71 -2.91 -21.01
N VAL A 718 18.42 -3.58 -19.91
CA VAL A 718 17.32 -4.58 -19.83
C VAL A 718 15.98 -3.88 -19.69
N ARG A 719 15.93 -2.89 -18.80
CA ARG A 719 14.71 -2.15 -18.47
C ARG A 719 15.03 -0.73 -18.05
N TRP A 720 14.15 0.20 -18.36
CA TRP A 720 14.15 1.54 -17.77
C TRP A 720 12.72 1.90 -17.33
N LEU A 721 12.60 2.85 -16.42
CA LEU A 721 11.31 3.32 -15.93
C LEU A 721 11.42 4.74 -15.38
N VAL A 722 10.28 5.44 -15.37
CA VAL A 722 10.09 6.71 -14.66
C VAL A 722 9.20 6.45 -13.45
N ASP A 723 9.63 6.95 -12.28
CA ASP A 723 8.90 6.89 -11.01
C ASP A 723 8.58 8.31 -10.56
N VAL A 724 7.37 8.76 -10.81
CA VAL A 724 6.92 10.11 -10.44
C VAL A 724 6.50 10.14 -8.99
N ASP A 725 6.88 11.18 -8.25
CA ASP A 725 6.68 11.31 -6.79
C ASP A 725 7.24 10.07 -6.04
N PRO A 726 8.55 9.81 -6.12
CA PRO A 726 9.15 8.63 -5.51
C PRO A 726 9.09 8.70 -3.98
N LEU A 727 8.95 7.54 -3.33
CA LEU A 727 8.96 7.45 -1.86
C LEU A 727 10.36 7.52 -1.26
N ALA A 728 11.38 7.19 -2.03
CA ALA A 728 12.79 7.22 -1.61
C ALA A 728 13.67 7.58 -2.80
N LEU A 729 14.72 8.32 -2.56
CA LEU A 729 15.72 8.73 -3.53
C LEU A 729 16.90 7.75 -3.59
#